data_2b1505723ccae7410bd3c09cde4f9500
#
_entry.id   2b1505723ccae7410bd3c09cde4f9500
#
_cell.length_a   1.000
_cell.length_b   1.000
_cell.length_c   1.000
_cell.angle_alpha   90.00
_cell.angle_beta   90.00
_cell.angle_gamma   90.00
#
_symmetry.space_group_name_H-M   'P 1'
#
loop_
_entity.id
_entity.type
_entity.pdbx_description
1 polymer ?
#
loop_
_entity_poly.entity_id
_entity_poly.type
_entity_poly.pdbx_seq_one_letter_code
_entity_poly.pdbx_strand_id
1 'polypeptide(L)'
;MKVLKFGGTSVGSVKSILSLKQIVENEAKKQPVVIVVSALGGITDKLIATSKLAVAGDEEWKTEFDAMVDRHHKMIDTIITDTKAREDLFIKVDALLDQLRSIYFGVFLIHDLSEKTSDAIVSYGERLSSLIVSTLVKGSKWYDSREFIKTVDKNGKHVLDAELTTELVVKTFSELPRISLVPGFISSDRDSKEITNLGRGGSDYTAAIIAAALNAEVLEIWTDVDGFMTADPKVIKTAYTINELSYIEAMELCNFGAKVIYPPTIYPVCVKNIPIRVKNTFNPESDGTIIKQKIENNLKPIKGISSISGTTLITVTGLSMVGVIGVNRRIFTALAQQGISVFLVSQASSENSTSIGVRDQDAEKAVNVLDNEFAKEIETGAMFPMHAESGLATIAIVGENMKHTPGIAGKLFGTLGRSGISVIACAQGASETNISFVIDGKYLRKSLNVLHDSFFLSEYKVLNLFICGVGTVGSKLIEQIRSQYEELKEHSRLKLNVVGIASSHNAIFCREGLDLDNYREQLQASEPSSPEKLRNTILSMNIFNSVFVDCTASKDVALLYQSFLEHNVSVIAANKIAASSKYEDYLKLKTTAMMRGVKFRFETNVGAGLPIIGTINDLCNSGDKILRIEAVLSGTLNFIFNAISAEVPFSETVRLAKEQGYSEPDPRIDLSGTDVVRKLVILAREAGYRVEQEDVEKHLFVPEEYFQGSLEDFWKNLPALDADFEARRKELEAEGKRWRFVATMDGGKVNVALKTVDRNHPFYNLEGSNNIVLLTTERYKEYPMQIQGYGAGASVTAAGVFANIMSIANI
;
A
#
# COMPACT_ATOMS: atom_id res chain seq x y z
N MET A 1 39.44 8.55 -14.86
CA MET A 1 38.89 7.39 -15.61
C MET A 1 37.65 6.85 -14.90
N LYS A 2 36.72 6.28 -15.64
CA LYS A 2 35.52 5.62 -15.09
C LYS A 2 35.55 4.12 -15.32
N VAL A 3 34.90 3.37 -14.43
CA VAL A 3 34.57 1.97 -14.65
C VAL A 3 33.07 1.85 -14.88
N LEU A 4 32.67 1.26 -15.98
CA LEU A 4 31.26 1.07 -16.39
C LEU A 4 30.96 -0.42 -16.36
N LYS A 5 30.05 -0.85 -15.50
CA LYS A 5 29.60 -2.26 -15.47
C LYS A 5 28.21 -2.37 -16.09
N PHE A 6 28.04 -3.30 -17.01
CA PHE A 6 26.75 -3.61 -17.65
C PHE A 6 26.26 -4.99 -17.24
N GLY A 7 25.09 -5.04 -16.61
CA GLY A 7 24.46 -6.29 -16.17
C GLY A 7 23.87 -7.12 -17.30
N GLY A 8 23.43 -8.36 -17.02
CA GLY A 8 22.89 -9.26 -18.02
C GLY A 8 21.70 -8.70 -18.81
N THR A 9 20.82 -7.89 -18.18
CA THR A 9 19.71 -7.20 -18.85
C THR A 9 20.21 -6.14 -19.84
N SER A 10 21.32 -5.46 -19.50
CA SER A 10 21.95 -4.44 -20.35
C SER A 10 22.67 -4.99 -21.56
N VAL A 11 22.99 -6.27 -21.58
CA VAL A 11 23.60 -7.01 -22.73
C VAL A 11 22.66 -8.08 -23.28
N GLY A 12 21.43 -8.21 -22.79
CA GLY A 12 20.50 -9.30 -23.06
C GLY A 12 19.72 -9.22 -24.38
N SER A 13 19.65 -8.06 -25.01
CA SER A 13 18.89 -7.80 -26.22
C SER A 13 19.63 -6.86 -27.18
N VAL A 14 19.25 -6.89 -28.46
CA VAL A 14 19.80 -5.98 -29.51
C VAL A 14 19.65 -4.51 -29.06
N LYS A 15 18.48 -4.12 -28.56
CA LYS A 15 18.20 -2.75 -28.09
C LYS A 15 19.14 -2.35 -26.97
N SER A 16 19.30 -3.19 -25.95
CA SER A 16 20.15 -2.89 -24.79
C SER A 16 21.64 -2.79 -25.15
N ILE A 17 22.13 -3.68 -26.03
CA ILE A 17 23.54 -3.66 -26.50
C ILE A 17 23.82 -2.40 -27.34
N LEU A 18 22.90 -1.96 -28.17
CA LEU A 18 23.05 -0.71 -28.93
C LEU A 18 23.05 0.51 -28.03
N SER A 19 22.20 0.53 -26.95
CA SER A 19 22.25 1.56 -25.92
C SER A 19 23.59 1.55 -25.19
N LEU A 20 24.10 0.36 -24.78
CA LEU A 20 25.44 0.22 -24.21
C LEU A 20 26.51 0.86 -25.10
N LYS A 21 26.52 0.54 -26.40
CA LYS A 21 27.47 1.14 -27.37
C LYS A 21 27.43 2.66 -27.32
N GLN A 22 26.25 3.24 -27.42
CA GLN A 22 26.06 4.70 -27.40
C GLN A 22 26.56 5.33 -26.08
N ILE A 23 26.22 4.72 -24.93
CA ILE A 23 26.68 5.15 -23.60
C ILE A 23 28.21 5.15 -23.53
N VAL A 24 28.83 4.05 -23.93
CA VAL A 24 30.28 3.89 -23.88
C VAL A 24 30.98 4.87 -24.82
N GLU A 25 30.54 5.02 -26.06
CA GLU A 25 31.11 5.97 -27.01
C GLU A 25 31.00 7.44 -26.52
N ASN A 26 29.89 7.77 -25.86
CA ASN A 26 29.73 9.13 -25.28
C ASN A 26 30.64 9.36 -24.06
N GLU A 27 30.76 8.40 -23.15
CA GLU A 27 31.68 8.56 -22.00
C GLU A 27 33.16 8.50 -22.43
N ALA A 28 33.48 7.66 -23.40
CA ALA A 28 34.83 7.55 -23.96
C ALA A 28 35.30 8.85 -24.65
N LYS A 29 34.41 9.72 -25.15
CA LYS A 29 34.79 11.07 -25.64
C LYS A 29 35.33 11.95 -24.53
N LYS A 30 34.84 11.80 -23.30
CA LYS A 30 35.21 12.64 -22.14
C LYS A 30 36.51 12.16 -21.50
N GLN A 31 36.62 10.86 -21.21
CA GLN A 31 37.75 10.26 -20.47
C GLN A 31 37.90 8.77 -20.78
N PRO A 32 39.08 8.15 -20.43
CA PRO A 32 39.25 6.71 -20.56
C PRO A 32 38.21 5.95 -19.73
N VAL A 33 37.69 4.83 -20.28
CA VAL A 33 36.69 3.98 -19.64
C VAL A 33 37.12 2.51 -19.64
N VAL A 34 36.89 1.82 -18.51
CA VAL A 34 36.97 0.36 -18.42
C VAL A 34 35.57 -0.19 -18.34
N ILE A 35 35.22 -1.08 -19.23
CA ILE A 35 33.88 -1.67 -19.35
C ILE A 35 33.95 -3.09 -18.81
N VAL A 36 33.06 -3.42 -17.89
CA VAL A 36 32.87 -4.80 -17.39
C VAL A 36 31.50 -5.29 -17.81
N VAL A 37 31.45 -6.40 -18.53
CA VAL A 37 30.19 -6.97 -19.02
C VAL A 37 29.89 -8.32 -18.39
N SER A 38 28.61 -8.57 -18.13
CA SER A 38 28.08 -9.87 -17.71
C SER A 38 27.76 -10.73 -18.93
N ALA A 39 27.42 -12.00 -18.70
CA ALA A 39 26.81 -12.86 -19.73
C ALA A 39 25.54 -12.23 -20.30
N LEU A 40 25.14 -12.60 -21.52
CA LEU A 40 23.84 -12.22 -22.07
C LEU A 40 22.71 -12.67 -21.12
N GLY A 41 21.72 -11.83 -20.88
CA GLY A 41 20.66 -12.07 -19.89
C GLY A 41 20.05 -13.48 -19.97
N GLY A 42 20.10 -14.22 -18.86
CA GLY A 42 19.60 -15.59 -18.75
C GLY A 42 20.52 -16.69 -19.27
N ILE A 43 21.69 -16.35 -19.86
CA ILE A 43 22.63 -17.38 -20.39
C ILE A 43 23.29 -18.14 -19.23
N THR A 44 23.66 -17.50 -18.14
CA THR A 44 24.27 -18.18 -16.98
C THR A 44 23.33 -19.25 -16.41
N ASP A 45 22.04 -18.94 -16.27
CA ASP A 45 21.04 -19.89 -15.80
C ASP A 45 20.88 -21.07 -16.79
N LYS A 46 20.89 -20.79 -18.11
CA LYS A 46 20.84 -21.81 -19.13
C LYS A 46 22.10 -22.71 -19.12
N LEU A 47 23.29 -22.14 -18.97
CA LEU A 47 24.51 -22.91 -18.81
C LEU A 47 24.43 -23.91 -17.66
N ILE A 48 23.93 -23.45 -16.49
CA ILE A 48 23.74 -24.30 -15.30
C ILE A 48 22.64 -25.34 -15.54
N ALA A 49 21.52 -25.00 -16.15
CA ALA A 49 20.45 -25.95 -16.43
C ALA A 49 20.89 -27.03 -17.41
N THR A 50 21.57 -26.66 -18.50
CA THR A 50 22.11 -27.58 -19.49
C THR A 50 23.15 -28.54 -18.88
N SER A 51 24.00 -28.05 -17.93
CA SER A 51 24.94 -28.94 -17.25
C SER A 51 24.27 -30.01 -16.40
N LYS A 52 23.10 -29.65 -15.74
CA LYS A 52 22.31 -30.62 -14.98
C LYS A 52 21.67 -31.68 -15.87
N LEU A 53 21.19 -31.31 -17.05
CA LEU A 53 20.69 -32.28 -18.04
C LEU A 53 21.80 -33.22 -18.50
N ALA A 54 23.00 -32.70 -18.80
CA ALA A 54 24.14 -33.51 -19.18
C ALA A 54 24.54 -34.52 -18.09
N VAL A 55 24.59 -34.07 -16.81
CA VAL A 55 24.85 -34.97 -15.66
C VAL A 55 23.82 -36.08 -15.53
N ALA A 56 22.55 -35.74 -15.74
CA ALA A 56 21.45 -36.70 -15.69
C ALA A 56 21.45 -37.72 -16.84
N GLY A 57 22.33 -37.55 -17.85
CA GLY A 57 22.33 -38.38 -19.05
C GLY A 57 21.17 -38.10 -20.02
N ASP A 58 20.58 -36.90 -19.93
CA ASP A 58 19.44 -36.46 -20.71
C ASP A 58 19.93 -35.81 -22.02
N GLU A 59 19.56 -36.41 -23.17
CA GLU A 59 19.92 -35.94 -24.51
C GLU A 59 19.39 -34.51 -24.82
N GLU A 60 18.41 -34.00 -24.05
CA GLU A 60 17.83 -32.65 -24.20
C GLU A 60 18.90 -31.57 -24.02
N TRP A 61 20.01 -31.84 -23.34
CA TRP A 61 21.13 -30.92 -23.22
C TRP A 61 21.64 -30.40 -24.58
N LYS A 62 21.56 -31.23 -25.65
CA LYS A 62 21.99 -30.84 -27.00
C LYS A 62 21.07 -29.78 -27.60
N THR A 63 19.77 -29.96 -27.44
CA THR A 63 18.75 -29.00 -27.90
C THR A 63 18.88 -27.65 -27.17
N GLU A 64 19.08 -27.68 -25.85
CA GLU A 64 19.28 -26.46 -25.06
C GLU A 64 20.60 -25.77 -25.40
N PHE A 65 21.65 -26.53 -25.68
CA PHE A 65 22.92 -25.99 -26.14
C PHE A 65 22.77 -25.33 -27.53
N ASP A 66 22.16 -26.00 -28.52
CA ASP A 66 21.95 -25.46 -29.85
C ASP A 66 21.09 -24.18 -29.82
N ALA A 67 20.10 -24.09 -28.92
CA ALA A 67 19.34 -22.86 -28.67
C ALA A 67 20.21 -21.71 -28.12
N MET A 68 21.22 -22.01 -27.31
CA MET A 68 22.20 -20.97 -26.85
C MET A 68 23.10 -20.53 -28.04
N VAL A 69 23.55 -21.43 -28.86
CA VAL A 69 24.34 -21.13 -30.08
C VAL A 69 23.54 -20.18 -30.98
N ASP A 70 22.31 -20.57 -31.33
CA ASP A 70 21.43 -19.80 -32.21
C ASP A 70 21.20 -18.37 -31.67
N ARG A 71 21.05 -18.24 -30.36
CA ARG A 71 20.86 -16.93 -29.72
C ARG A 71 22.07 -16.02 -29.88
N HIS A 72 23.28 -16.55 -29.72
CA HIS A 72 24.51 -15.77 -29.89
C HIS A 72 24.70 -15.40 -31.38
N HIS A 73 24.49 -16.35 -32.31
CA HIS A 73 24.59 -16.09 -33.73
C HIS A 73 23.60 -15.04 -34.20
N LYS A 74 22.31 -15.13 -33.83
CA LYS A 74 21.29 -14.11 -34.16
C LYS A 74 21.66 -12.73 -33.62
N MET A 75 22.23 -12.68 -32.42
CA MET A 75 22.70 -11.42 -31.85
C MET A 75 23.81 -10.83 -32.70
N ILE A 76 24.83 -11.60 -33.05
CA ILE A 76 25.97 -11.16 -33.87
C ILE A 76 25.51 -10.68 -35.26
N ASP A 77 24.67 -11.44 -35.94
CA ASP A 77 24.13 -11.09 -37.25
C ASP A 77 23.38 -9.76 -37.26
N THR A 78 22.66 -9.51 -36.19
CA THR A 78 21.83 -8.30 -36.08
C THR A 78 22.64 -7.05 -35.75
N ILE A 79 23.67 -7.15 -34.89
CA ILE A 79 24.36 -5.95 -34.38
C ILE A 79 25.68 -5.62 -35.07
N ILE A 80 26.35 -6.61 -35.72
CA ILE A 80 27.64 -6.41 -36.40
C ILE A 80 27.40 -6.24 -37.90
N THR A 81 27.42 -5.00 -38.34
CA THR A 81 27.15 -4.65 -39.76
C THR A 81 28.36 -4.79 -40.70
N ASP A 82 29.56 -4.76 -40.14
CA ASP A 82 30.81 -4.96 -40.91
C ASP A 82 31.02 -6.45 -41.17
N THR A 83 31.00 -6.88 -42.44
CA THR A 83 31.03 -8.29 -42.87
C THR A 83 32.32 -8.98 -42.42
N LYS A 84 33.48 -8.35 -42.56
CA LYS A 84 34.74 -8.94 -42.17
C LYS A 84 34.86 -9.10 -40.65
N ALA A 85 34.50 -8.05 -39.89
CA ALA A 85 34.49 -8.11 -38.43
C ALA A 85 33.50 -9.16 -37.90
N ARG A 86 32.36 -9.34 -38.58
CA ARG A 86 31.37 -10.35 -38.27
C ARG A 86 31.89 -11.78 -38.50
N GLU A 87 32.52 -12.05 -39.66
CA GLU A 87 33.14 -13.33 -39.97
C GLU A 87 34.26 -13.68 -38.97
N ASP A 88 35.15 -12.72 -38.67
CA ASP A 88 36.21 -12.90 -37.70
C ASP A 88 35.67 -13.17 -36.26
N LEU A 89 34.54 -12.58 -35.94
CA LEU A 89 33.86 -12.80 -34.67
C LEU A 89 33.21 -14.17 -34.57
N PHE A 90 32.53 -14.64 -35.66
CA PHE A 90 31.97 -15.99 -35.71
C PHE A 90 33.04 -17.05 -35.49
N ILE A 91 34.19 -16.97 -36.16
CA ILE A 91 35.29 -17.91 -35.95
C ILE A 91 35.69 -18.01 -34.48
N LYS A 92 35.80 -16.88 -33.77
CA LYS A 92 36.18 -16.86 -32.35
C LYS A 92 35.07 -17.38 -31.42
N VAL A 93 33.82 -17.02 -31.71
CA VAL A 93 32.67 -17.46 -30.94
C VAL A 93 32.41 -18.96 -31.09
N ASP A 94 32.46 -19.45 -32.34
CA ASP A 94 32.28 -20.87 -32.64
C ASP A 94 33.38 -21.73 -32.00
N ALA A 95 34.64 -21.28 -32.02
CA ALA A 95 35.71 -21.98 -31.31
C ALA A 95 35.46 -22.11 -29.79
N LEU A 96 34.86 -21.11 -29.16
CA LEU A 96 34.45 -21.18 -27.73
C LEU A 96 33.26 -22.11 -27.53
N LEU A 97 32.27 -22.05 -28.42
CA LEU A 97 31.08 -22.89 -28.35
C LEU A 97 31.41 -24.37 -28.56
N ASP A 98 32.35 -24.70 -29.47
CA ASP A 98 32.83 -26.06 -29.69
C ASP A 98 33.59 -26.61 -28.45
N GLN A 99 34.39 -25.78 -27.81
CA GLN A 99 35.02 -26.14 -26.53
C GLN A 99 33.95 -26.42 -25.45
N LEU A 100 32.94 -25.57 -25.32
CA LEU A 100 31.84 -25.75 -24.37
C LEU A 100 31.04 -27.03 -24.67
N ARG A 101 30.73 -27.28 -25.93
CA ARG A 101 30.08 -28.54 -26.41
C ARG A 101 30.87 -29.77 -25.98
N SER A 102 32.21 -29.73 -26.14
CA SER A 102 33.09 -30.82 -25.72
C SER A 102 33.04 -31.07 -24.21
N ILE A 103 32.98 -30.01 -23.41
CA ILE A 103 32.82 -30.13 -21.94
C ILE A 103 31.49 -30.76 -21.59
N TYR A 104 30.37 -30.29 -22.15
CA TYR A 104 29.05 -30.90 -21.91
C TYR A 104 29.00 -32.37 -22.33
N PHE A 105 29.61 -32.72 -23.46
CA PHE A 105 29.68 -34.08 -23.91
C PHE A 105 30.50 -34.96 -22.94
N GLY A 106 31.61 -34.45 -22.41
CA GLY A 106 32.36 -35.10 -21.35
C GLY A 106 31.56 -35.34 -20.10
N VAL A 107 30.85 -34.32 -19.62
CA VAL A 107 29.95 -34.42 -18.43
C VAL A 107 28.82 -35.42 -18.68
N PHE A 108 28.22 -35.43 -19.87
CA PHE A 108 27.18 -36.38 -20.28
C PHE A 108 27.67 -37.83 -20.24
N LEU A 109 28.93 -38.10 -20.67
CA LEU A 109 29.49 -39.45 -20.69
C LEU A 109 29.87 -39.96 -19.28
N ILE A 110 30.37 -39.08 -18.40
CA ILE A 110 30.85 -39.49 -17.09
C ILE A 110 29.79 -39.35 -15.99
N HIS A 111 28.68 -38.69 -16.27
CA HIS A 111 27.57 -38.41 -15.31
C HIS A 111 28.03 -37.73 -14.02
N ASP A 112 29.09 -36.93 -14.08
CA ASP A 112 29.64 -36.19 -12.94
C ASP A 112 29.97 -34.74 -13.33
N LEU A 113 29.75 -33.83 -12.37
CA LEU A 113 30.01 -32.40 -12.51
C LEU A 113 30.74 -31.87 -11.28
N SER A 114 32.04 -31.79 -11.33
CA SER A 114 32.82 -31.14 -10.27
C SER A 114 32.59 -29.62 -10.26
N GLU A 115 32.81 -28.97 -9.11
CA GLU A 115 32.76 -27.50 -9.01
C GLU A 115 33.65 -26.83 -10.06
N LYS A 116 34.88 -27.33 -10.25
CA LYS A 116 35.82 -26.88 -11.27
C LYS A 116 35.23 -26.91 -12.67
N THR A 117 34.57 -28.01 -13.03
CA THR A 117 33.93 -28.17 -14.36
C THR A 117 32.74 -27.20 -14.46
N SER A 118 31.97 -27.05 -13.43
CA SER A 118 30.86 -26.09 -13.38
C SER A 118 31.36 -24.65 -13.57
N ASP A 119 32.42 -24.25 -12.88
CA ASP A 119 33.04 -22.93 -13.00
C ASP A 119 33.56 -22.68 -14.42
N ALA A 120 34.17 -23.68 -15.01
CA ALA A 120 34.60 -23.61 -16.41
C ALA A 120 33.42 -23.38 -17.35
N ILE A 121 32.32 -24.15 -17.21
CA ILE A 121 31.11 -24.03 -18.05
C ILE A 121 30.52 -22.63 -17.92
N VAL A 122 30.26 -22.12 -16.70
CA VAL A 122 29.61 -20.83 -16.54
C VAL A 122 30.47 -19.67 -17.03
N SER A 123 31.80 -19.83 -17.08
CA SER A 123 32.72 -18.81 -17.60
C SER A 123 32.49 -18.45 -19.06
N TYR A 124 31.91 -19.37 -19.85
CA TYR A 124 31.66 -19.11 -21.29
C TYR A 124 30.64 -18.00 -21.52
N GLY A 125 29.72 -17.77 -20.58
CA GLY A 125 28.73 -16.69 -20.69
C GLY A 125 29.37 -15.32 -20.87
N GLU A 126 30.27 -14.93 -19.98
CA GLU A 126 30.97 -13.66 -20.03
C GLU A 126 32.04 -13.59 -21.10
N ARG A 127 32.71 -14.71 -21.40
CA ARG A 127 33.69 -14.80 -22.52
C ARG A 127 33.04 -14.53 -23.86
N LEU A 128 31.86 -15.12 -24.11
CA LEU A 128 31.11 -14.92 -25.34
C LEU A 128 30.57 -13.48 -25.44
N SER A 129 29.90 -13.01 -24.40
CA SER A 129 29.32 -11.66 -24.41
C SER A 129 30.37 -10.56 -24.56
N SER A 130 31.52 -10.71 -23.89
CA SER A 130 32.58 -9.71 -23.93
C SER A 130 33.24 -9.62 -25.34
N LEU A 131 33.40 -10.72 -26.05
CA LEU A 131 33.89 -10.71 -27.43
C LEU A 131 32.90 -10.00 -28.37
N ILE A 132 31.61 -10.29 -28.24
CA ILE A 132 30.55 -9.65 -29.03
C ILE A 132 30.56 -8.14 -28.81
N VAL A 133 30.55 -7.69 -27.53
CA VAL A 133 30.54 -6.25 -27.19
C VAL A 133 31.85 -5.59 -27.65
N SER A 134 33.00 -6.25 -27.50
CA SER A 134 34.29 -5.69 -27.93
C SER A 134 34.36 -5.46 -29.45
N THR A 135 33.78 -6.34 -30.22
CA THR A 135 33.71 -6.19 -31.70
C THR A 135 32.74 -5.05 -32.09
N LEU A 136 31.64 -4.90 -31.36
CA LEU A 136 30.65 -3.84 -31.59
C LEU A 136 31.17 -2.43 -31.25
N VAL A 137 31.93 -2.29 -30.13
CA VAL A 137 32.47 -1.02 -29.64
C VAL A 137 33.83 -0.79 -30.30
N LYS A 138 33.84 -0.06 -31.43
CA LYS A 138 35.07 0.15 -32.23
C LYS A 138 36.15 0.86 -31.38
N GLY A 139 37.37 0.37 -31.52
CA GLY A 139 38.54 0.92 -30.78
C GLY A 139 38.66 0.42 -29.35
N SER A 140 37.84 -0.50 -28.93
CA SER A 140 37.99 -1.17 -27.63
C SER A 140 39.12 -2.19 -27.66
N LYS A 141 39.92 -2.26 -26.59
CA LYS A 141 40.89 -3.32 -26.33
C LYS A 141 40.30 -4.31 -25.34
N TRP A 142 40.19 -5.57 -25.81
CA TRP A 142 39.68 -6.65 -24.96
C TRP A 142 40.81 -7.22 -24.08
N TYR A 143 40.49 -7.51 -22.83
CA TYR A 143 41.38 -8.09 -21.82
C TYR A 143 40.70 -9.30 -21.18
N ASP A 144 41.44 -10.36 -20.95
CA ASP A 144 40.93 -11.53 -20.22
C ASP A 144 41.09 -11.34 -18.71
N SER A 145 39.97 -11.24 -17.98
CA SER A 145 40.01 -11.04 -16.54
C SER A 145 40.72 -12.15 -15.76
N ARG A 146 40.77 -13.37 -16.29
CA ARG A 146 41.49 -14.51 -15.72
C ARG A 146 42.99 -14.28 -15.61
N GLU A 147 43.53 -13.38 -16.41
CA GLU A 147 44.97 -13.06 -16.38
C GLU A 147 45.33 -12.23 -15.14
N PHE A 148 44.40 -11.42 -14.58
CA PHE A 148 44.70 -10.47 -13.53
C PHE A 148 43.75 -10.53 -12.32
N ILE A 149 42.58 -11.18 -12.41
CA ILE A 149 41.72 -11.46 -11.24
C ILE A 149 42.07 -12.85 -10.70
N LYS A 150 42.67 -12.88 -9.52
CA LYS A 150 43.18 -14.11 -8.92
C LYS A 150 42.42 -14.50 -7.68
N THR A 151 42.21 -15.80 -7.52
CA THR A 151 41.63 -16.41 -6.32
C THR A 151 42.62 -17.37 -5.65
N VAL A 152 42.34 -17.70 -4.43
CA VAL A 152 43.03 -18.72 -3.65
C VAL A 152 42.01 -19.60 -2.95
N ASP A 153 42.27 -20.90 -2.90
CA ASP A 153 41.40 -21.83 -2.15
C ASP A 153 41.61 -21.60 -0.63
N LYS A 154 40.49 -21.35 0.05
CA LYS A 154 40.39 -21.33 1.51
C LYS A 154 39.31 -22.29 1.98
N ASN A 155 39.71 -23.49 2.41
CA ASN A 155 38.76 -24.51 2.88
C ASN A 155 37.71 -24.93 1.87
N GLY A 156 38.10 -25.15 0.62
CA GLY A 156 37.23 -25.55 -0.48
C GLY A 156 36.40 -24.39 -1.08
N LYS A 157 36.71 -23.13 -0.74
CA LYS A 157 36.06 -21.96 -1.35
C LYS A 157 37.10 -21.04 -1.97
N HIS A 158 36.85 -20.66 -3.20
CA HIS A 158 37.67 -19.69 -3.92
C HIS A 158 37.39 -18.27 -3.43
N VAL A 159 38.41 -17.67 -2.80
CA VAL A 159 38.37 -16.31 -2.24
C VAL A 159 39.32 -15.43 -3.03
N LEU A 160 38.95 -14.16 -3.28
CA LEU A 160 39.83 -13.21 -3.97
C LEU A 160 41.19 -13.05 -3.26
N ASP A 161 42.26 -13.20 -4.03
CA ASP A 161 43.59 -12.74 -3.64
C ASP A 161 43.72 -11.24 -3.95
N ALA A 162 43.35 -10.40 -2.99
CA ALA A 162 43.22 -8.96 -3.22
C ALA A 162 44.58 -8.27 -3.52
N GLU A 163 45.65 -8.73 -2.91
CA GLU A 163 46.95 -8.12 -3.08
C GLU A 163 47.52 -8.42 -4.47
N LEU A 164 47.61 -9.68 -4.84
CA LEU A 164 48.07 -10.09 -6.18
C LEU A 164 47.18 -9.53 -7.29
N THR A 165 45.86 -9.57 -7.11
CA THR A 165 44.94 -9.01 -8.08
C THR A 165 45.19 -7.52 -8.28
N THR A 166 45.32 -6.75 -7.20
CA THR A 166 45.58 -5.30 -7.31
C THR A 166 46.88 -5.02 -8.07
N GLU A 167 47.96 -5.75 -7.79
CA GLU A 167 49.26 -5.62 -8.49
C GLU A 167 49.06 -5.90 -9.99
N LEU A 168 48.42 -7.01 -10.34
CA LEU A 168 48.20 -7.43 -11.72
C LEU A 168 47.28 -6.46 -12.49
N VAL A 169 46.22 -5.94 -11.85
CA VAL A 169 45.34 -4.95 -12.46
C VAL A 169 46.11 -3.66 -12.77
N VAL A 170 46.90 -3.12 -11.82
CA VAL A 170 47.69 -1.91 -12.03
C VAL A 170 48.72 -2.12 -13.15
N LYS A 171 49.34 -3.28 -13.19
CA LYS A 171 50.30 -3.64 -14.26
C LYS A 171 49.62 -3.75 -15.64
N THR A 172 48.48 -4.42 -15.72
CA THR A 172 47.73 -4.65 -16.99
C THR A 172 47.22 -3.36 -17.59
N PHE A 173 46.78 -2.42 -16.74
CA PHE A 173 46.23 -1.13 -17.14
C PHE A 173 47.22 0.02 -16.99
N SER A 174 48.53 -0.25 -16.92
CA SER A 174 49.56 0.79 -16.85
C SER A 174 49.53 1.74 -18.04
N GLU A 175 49.23 1.20 -19.26
CA GLU A 175 48.91 1.96 -20.44
C GLU A 175 47.41 1.82 -20.73
N LEU A 176 46.65 2.77 -20.23
CA LEU A 176 45.19 2.72 -20.31
C LEU A 176 44.69 3.16 -21.70
N PRO A 177 44.13 2.25 -22.53
CA PRO A 177 43.50 2.66 -23.80
C PRO A 177 42.27 3.52 -23.55
N ARG A 178 41.79 4.17 -24.59
CA ARG A 178 40.58 5.00 -24.50
C ARG A 178 39.37 4.18 -24.04
N ILE A 179 39.26 2.95 -24.52
CA ILE A 179 38.22 1.98 -24.15
C ILE A 179 38.87 0.63 -23.86
N SER A 180 38.74 0.13 -22.66
CA SER A 180 39.11 -1.22 -22.24
C SER A 180 37.88 -2.05 -21.97
N LEU A 181 37.80 -3.30 -22.43
CA LEU A 181 36.68 -4.20 -22.20
C LEU A 181 37.14 -5.48 -21.51
N VAL A 182 36.40 -5.86 -20.46
CA VAL A 182 36.74 -6.96 -19.57
C VAL A 182 35.49 -7.84 -19.36
N PRO A 183 35.58 -9.18 -19.50
CA PRO A 183 34.52 -10.06 -18.99
C PRO A 183 34.50 -10.00 -17.46
N GLY A 184 33.30 -9.80 -16.89
CA GLY A 184 33.11 -9.83 -15.44
C GLY A 184 33.02 -11.25 -14.88
N PHE A 185 32.81 -11.42 -13.55
CA PHE A 185 32.52 -12.68 -12.88
C PHE A 185 33.67 -13.70 -12.86
N ILE A 186 34.40 -13.88 -13.98
CA ILE A 186 35.41 -14.93 -14.15
C ILE A 186 36.78 -14.52 -13.60
N SER A 187 37.49 -15.50 -13.05
CA SER A 187 38.80 -15.39 -12.43
C SER A 187 39.62 -16.67 -12.67
N SER A 188 40.82 -16.71 -12.13
CA SER A 188 41.57 -17.97 -12.09
C SER A 188 42.25 -18.14 -10.73
N ASP A 189 42.40 -19.38 -10.32
CA ASP A 189 43.21 -19.71 -9.15
C ASP A 189 44.67 -19.31 -9.38
N ARG A 190 45.35 -18.72 -8.37
CA ARG A 190 46.67 -18.18 -8.53
C ARG A 190 47.73 -19.29 -8.73
N ASP A 191 47.53 -20.44 -8.07
CA ASP A 191 48.52 -21.53 -8.01
C ASP A 191 48.26 -22.55 -9.13
N SER A 192 47.03 -23.08 -9.24
CA SER A 192 46.67 -24.09 -10.25
C SER A 192 46.38 -23.50 -11.63
N LYS A 193 46.10 -22.19 -11.73
CA LYS A 193 45.61 -21.48 -12.94
C LYS A 193 44.28 -21.95 -13.45
N GLU A 194 43.56 -22.76 -12.70
CA GLU A 194 42.23 -23.22 -13.04
C GLU A 194 41.23 -22.08 -13.08
N ILE A 195 40.17 -22.22 -13.93
CA ILE A 195 39.13 -21.23 -14.04
C ILE A 195 38.30 -21.30 -12.76
N THR A 196 38.12 -20.15 -12.14
CA THR A 196 37.26 -19.93 -10.97
C THR A 196 36.29 -18.79 -11.26
N ASN A 197 35.32 -18.59 -10.38
CA ASN A 197 34.42 -17.45 -10.46
C ASN A 197 34.31 -16.71 -9.11
N LEU A 198 33.80 -15.47 -9.16
CA LEU A 198 33.63 -14.63 -8.00
C LEU A 198 32.27 -14.79 -7.28
N GLY A 199 31.50 -15.80 -7.67
CA GLY A 199 30.19 -16.08 -7.09
C GLY A 199 29.11 -15.06 -7.46
N ARG A 200 28.03 -15.04 -6.69
CA ARG A 200 26.90 -14.17 -6.95
C ARG A 200 27.31 -12.69 -7.00
N GLY A 201 26.84 -11.98 -8.03
CA GLY A 201 27.22 -10.57 -8.27
C GLY A 201 28.65 -10.40 -8.76
N GLY A 202 29.30 -11.47 -9.22
CA GLY A 202 30.72 -11.46 -9.60
C GLY A 202 31.12 -10.43 -10.63
N SER A 203 30.25 -10.05 -11.58
CA SER A 203 30.52 -8.97 -12.53
C SER A 203 30.56 -7.58 -11.86
N ASP A 204 29.69 -7.33 -10.85
CA ASP A 204 29.75 -6.10 -10.05
C ASP A 204 31.04 -6.09 -9.22
N TYR A 205 31.40 -7.26 -8.69
CA TYR A 205 32.63 -7.42 -7.92
C TYR A 205 33.89 -7.21 -8.77
N THR A 206 33.96 -7.77 -9.96
CA THR A 206 35.06 -7.51 -10.93
C THR A 206 35.21 -6.01 -11.20
N ALA A 207 34.09 -5.32 -11.45
CA ALA A 207 34.10 -3.88 -11.70
C ALA A 207 34.56 -3.07 -10.46
N ALA A 208 34.13 -3.46 -9.27
CA ALA A 208 34.54 -2.81 -8.03
C ALA A 208 36.02 -3.04 -7.71
N ILE A 209 36.55 -4.24 -7.95
CA ILE A 209 37.98 -4.58 -7.81
C ILE A 209 38.83 -3.70 -8.75
N ILE A 210 38.46 -3.63 -10.03
CA ILE A 210 39.19 -2.82 -11.02
C ILE A 210 39.11 -1.34 -10.66
N ALA A 211 37.92 -0.85 -10.29
CA ALA A 211 37.73 0.54 -9.88
C ALA A 211 38.58 0.91 -8.67
N ALA A 212 38.65 0.03 -7.65
CA ALA A 212 39.47 0.24 -6.45
C ALA A 212 40.97 0.19 -6.74
N ALA A 213 41.42 -0.79 -7.56
CA ALA A 213 42.85 -0.94 -7.91
C ALA A 213 43.38 0.25 -8.73
N LEU A 214 42.52 0.80 -9.64
CA LEU A 214 42.90 1.92 -10.50
C LEU A 214 42.52 3.29 -9.95
N ASN A 215 41.99 3.38 -8.71
CA ASN A 215 41.50 4.61 -8.09
C ASN A 215 40.55 5.39 -9.07
N ALA A 216 39.52 4.71 -9.58
CA ALA A 216 38.57 5.29 -10.50
C ALA A 216 37.83 6.49 -9.88
N GLU A 217 37.45 7.46 -10.71
CA GLU A 217 36.64 8.61 -10.29
C GLU A 217 35.23 8.17 -9.82
N VAL A 218 34.65 7.18 -10.51
CA VAL A 218 33.33 6.62 -10.22
C VAL A 218 33.20 5.21 -10.80
N LEU A 219 32.47 4.36 -10.09
CA LEU A 219 31.96 3.08 -10.62
C LEU A 219 30.50 3.27 -11.03
N GLU A 220 30.19 3.16 -12.33
CA GLU A 220 28.81 3.20 -12.81
C GLU A 220 28.28 1.78 -13.04
N ILE A 221 27.14 1.47 -12.41
CA ILE A 221 26.42 0.19 -12.58
C ILE A 221 25.18 0.45 -13.43
N TRP A 222 25.23 -0.05 -14.67
CA TRP A 222 24.16 0.08 -15.65
C TRP A 222 23.25 -1.15 -15.59
N THR A 223 21.96 -0.93 -15.32
CA THR A 223 20.94 -1.94 -15.12
C THR A 223 19.64 -1.54 -15.85
N ASP A 224 18.50 -2.17 -15.51
CA ASP A 224 17.18 -1.93 -16.10
C ASP A 224 16.26 -1.03 -15.25
N VAL A 225 16.78 -0.44 -14.19
CA VAL A 225 16.05 0.51 -13.33
C VAL A 225 16.77 1.85 -13.25
N ASP A 226 16.01 2.94 -13.03
CA ASP A 226 16.57 4.31 -12.95
C ASP A 226 17.41 4.58 -11.69
N GLY A 227 17.70 3.57 -10.89
CA GLY A 227 18.44 3.67 -9.63
C GLY A 227 17.73 2.94 -8.49
N PHE A 228 18.11 3.27 -7.27
CA PHE A 228 17.36 2.82 -6.10
C PHE A 228 16.07 3.61 -5.98
N MET A 229 14.97 2.89 -5.70
CA MET A 229 13.65 3.47 -5.56
C MET A 229 13.26 3.52 -4.08
N THR A 230 12.39 4.46 -3.70
CA THR A 230 11.86 4.57 -2.32
C THR A 230 11.09 3.34 -1.86
N ALA A 231 10.57 2.54 -2.80
CA ALA A 231 9.98 1.21 -2.61
C ALA A 231 10.00 0.44 -3.93
N ASP A 232 9.59 -0.83 -3.94
CA ASP A 232 9.46 -1.62 -5.18
C ASP A 232 8.38 -1.01 -6.10
N PRO A 233 8.73 -0.48 -7.29
CA PRO A 233 7.79 0.16 -8.22
C PRO A 233 6.75 -0.81 -8.79
N LYS A 234 6.98 -2.13 -8.72
CA LYS A 234 5.99 -3.15 -9.10
C LYS A 234 4.83 -3.21 -8.10
N VAL A 235 5.07 -2.83 -6.84
CA VAL A 235 4.08 -2.82 -5.77
C VAL A 235 3.53 -1.41 -5.55
N ILE A 236 4.41 -0.40 -5.56
CA ILE A 236 4.12 1.00 -5.27
C ILE A 236 4.37 1.84 -6.53
N LYS A 237 3.32 2.20 -7.25
CA LYS A 237 3.44 2.99 -8.49
C LYS A 237 3.95 4.42 -8.27
N THR A 238 3.79 4.95 -7.07
CA THR A 238 4.24 6.28 -6.66
C THR A 238 5.68 6.30 -6.14
N ALA A 239 6.37 5.14 -6.15
CA ALA A 239 7.78 5.09 -5.81
C ALA A 239 8.60 5.91 -6.81
N TYR A 240 9.58 6.64 -6.30
CA TYR A 240 10.47 7.49 -7.09
C TYR A 240 11.94 7.18 -6.80
N THR A 241 12.81 7.58 -7.72
CA THR A 241 14.25 7.34 -7.61
C THR A 241 14.86 8.15 -6.47
N ILE A 242 15.70 7.50 -5.67
CA ILE A 242 16.48 8.12 -4.61
C ILE A 242 17.76 8.66 -5.23
N ASN A 243 17.96 9.98 -5.17
CA ASN A 243 19.11 10.62 -5.82
C ASN A 243 20.43 10.26 -5.14
N GLU A 244 20.46 10.20 -3.80
CA GLU A 244 21.67 9.94 -3.02
C GLU A 244 21.43 8.95 -1.88
N LEU A 245 22.34 7.99 -1.74
CA LEU A 245 22.40 7.02 -0.63
C LEU A 245 23.79 6.96 -0.05
N SER A 246 23.90 6.67 1.25
CA SER A 246 25.16 6.20 1.80
C SER A 246 25.43 4.73 1.42
N TYR A 247 26.68 4.29 1.54
CA TYR A 247 26.99 2.87 1.31
C TYR A 247 26.19 1.95 2.24
N ILE A 248 25.99 2.37 3.50
CA ILE A 248 25.25 1.60 4.51
C ILE A 248 23.78 1.52 4.12
N GLU A 249 23.15 2.64 3.75
CA GLU A 249 21.75 2.67 3.29
C GLU A 249 21.53 1.78 2.05
N ALA A 250 22.45 1.83 1.08
CA ALA A 250 22.37 0.99 -0.11
C ALA A 250 22.50 -0.51 0.22
N MET A 251 23.45 -0.87 1.12
CA MET A 251 23.60 -2.26 1.60
C MET A 251 22.35 -2.76 2.32
N GLU A 252 21.77 -1.95 3.22
CA GLU A 252 20.57 -2.33 3.96
C GLU A 252 19.36 -2.53 3.04
N LEU A 253 19.12 -1.63 2.08
CA LEU A 253 18.06 -1.80 1.10
C LEU A 253 18.20 -3.10 0.29
N CYS A 254 19.43 -3.44 -0.11
CA CYS A 254 19.71 -4.67 -0.85
C CYS A 254 19.56 -5.92 0.00
N ASN A 255 19.97 -5.90 1.25
CA ASN A 255 19.82 -7.03 2.19
C ASN A 255 18.36 -7.40 2.39
N PHE A 256 17.45 -6.41 2.42
CA PHE A 256 16.03 -6.61 2.60
C PHE A 256 15.23 -6.74 1.29
N GLY A 257 15.89 -6.89 0.12
CA GLY A 257 15.20 -7.31 -1.11
C GLY A 257 15.31 -6.40 -2.32
N ALA A 258 15.91 -5.22 -2.21
CA ALA A 258 16.20 -4.37 -3.37
C ALA A 258 17.28 -5.05 -4.25
N LYS A 259 16.87 -5.59 -5.41
CA LYS A 259 17.76 -6.36 -6.31
C LYS A 259 18.54 -5.43 -7.26
N VAL A 260 19.17 -4.38 -6.74
CA VAL A 260 19.88 -3.39 -7.56
C VAL A 260 21.37 -3.70 -7.65
N ILE A 261 22.00 -3.94 -6.51
CA ILE A 261 23.41 -4.36 -6.39
C ILE A 261 23.50 -5.51 -5.39
N TYR A 262 24.56 -6.30 -5.51
CA TYR A 262 24.86 -7.33 -4.51
C TYR A 262 25.84 -6.76 -3.46
N PRO A 263 25.42 -6.57 -2.18
CA PRO A 263 26.18 -5.81 -1.19
C PRO A 263 27.65 -6.19 -1.00
N PRO A 264 28.03 -7.48 -0.93
CA PRO A 264 29.42 -7.84 -0.75
C PRO A 264 30.36 -7.33 -1.84
N THR A 265 29.80 -7.03 -3.04
CA THR A 265 30.60 -6.68 -4.21
C THR A 265 31.07 -5.23 -4.23
N ILE A 266 30.45 -4.36 -3.44
CA ILE A 266 30.80 -2.92 -3.43
C ILE A 266 31.86 -2.60 -2.36
N TYR A 267 32.25 -3.56 -1.53
CA TYR A 267 33.24 -3.36 -0.46
C TYR A 267 34.57 -2.75 -0.95
N PRO A 268 35.20 -3.18 -2.08
CA PRO A 268 36.46 -2.60 -2.53
C PRO A 268 36.42 -1.10 -2.79
N VAL A 269 35.31 -0.63 -3.40
CA VAL A 269 35.14 0.82 -3.71
C VAL A 269 34.74 1.61 -2.46
N CYS A 270 34.03 1.00 -1.51
CA CYS A 270 33.69 1.63 -0.24
C CYS A 270 34.95 1.98 0.57
N VAL A 271 35.90 1.04 0.67
CA VAL A 271 37.16 1.25 1.37
C VAL A 271 38.00 2.38 0.76
N LYS A 272 37.89 2.57 -0.54
CA LYS A 272 38.61 3.63 -1.28
C LYS A 272 37.81 4.92 -1.42
N ASN A 273 36.60 4.98 -0.86
CA ASN A 273 35.67 6.13 -1.00
C ASN A 273 35.35 6.49 -2.46
N ILE A 274 35.34 5.51 -3.35
CA ILE A 274 34.97 5.71 -4.76
C ILE A 274 33.45 5.68 -4.88
N PRO A 275 32.81 6.77 -5.37
CA PRO A 275 31.35 6.79 -5.50
C PRO A 275 30.87 5.76 -6.52
N ILE A 276 29.68 5.19 -6.24
CA ILE A 276 28.99 4.29 -7.15
C ILE A 276 27.79 5.05 -7.71
N ARG A 277 27.55 4.95 -9.02
CA ARG A 277 26.36 5.50 -9.65
C ARG A 277 25.57 4.39 -10.32
N VAL A 278 24.30 4.22 -9.93
CA VAL A 278 23.38 3.26 -10.56
C VAL A 278 22.57 4.00 -11.60
N LYS A 279 22.59 3.50 -12.85
CA LYS A 279 21.92 4.11 -14.01
C LYS A 279 21.15 3.09 -14.84
N ASN A 280 20.17 3.59 -15.60
CA ASN A 280 19.34 2.77 -16.48
C ASN A 280 19.87 2.74 -17.90
N THR A 281 20.17 1.56 -18.41
CA THR A 281 20.61 1.35 -19.80
C THR A 281 19.54 1.77 -20.83
N PHE A 282 18.27 1.71 -20.45
CA PHE A 282 17.13 2.07 -21.33
C PHE A 282 16.69 3.54 -21.17
N ASN A 283 17.19 4.23 -20.15
CA ASN A 283 16.96 5.66 -19.87
C ASN A 283 18.27 6.34 -19.43
N PRO A 284 19.24 6.48 -20.33
CA PRO A 284 20.59 6.97 -20.01
C PRO A 284 20.61 8.44 -19.51
N GLU A 285 19.60 9.21 -19.85
CA GLU A 285 19.48 10.63 -19.46
C GLU A 285 19.09 10.79 -18.00
N SER A 286 18.53 9.75 -17.36
CA SER A 286 18.26 9.76 -15.92
C SER A 286 19.56 9.91 -15.12
N ASP A 287 19.56 10.77 -14.11
CA ASP A 287 20.70 10.97 -13.22
C ASP A 287 21.04 9.73 -12.40
N GLY A 288 20.06 8.87 -12.16
CA GLY A 288 20.20 7.65 -11.37
C GLY A 288 20.37 7.92 -9.87
N THR A 289 20.95 6.93 -9.17
CA THR A 289 21.28 7.03 -7.74
C THR A 289 22.80 7.10 -7.57
N ILE A 290 23.29 8.10 -6.86
CA ILE A 290 24.71 8.15 -6.43
C ILE A 290 24.85 7.60 -5.01
N ILE A 291 25.81 6.71 -4.81
CA ILE A 291 26.13 6.09 -3.51
C ILE A 291 27.53 6.59 -3.11
N LYS A 292 27.65 7.22 -1.95
CA LYS A 292 28.90 7.81 -1.45
C LYS A 292 28.97 7.76 0.07
N GLN A 293 30.12 7.97 0.65
CA GLN A 293 30.31 7.87 2.10
C GLN A 293 29.55 8.94 2.89
N LYS A 294 29.56 10.18 2.45
CA LYS A 294 28.87 11.32 3.09
C LYS A 294 27.86 11.95 2.17
N ILE A 295 26.65 12.13 2.69
CA ILE A 295 25.54 12.79 2.01
C ILE A 295 25.40 14.19 2.60
N GLU A 296 25.50 15.23 1.76
CA GLU A 296 25.55 16.62 2.22
C GLU A 296 24.18 17.17 2.67
N ASN A 297 23.07 16.69 2.10
CA ASN A 297 21.71 17.19 2.39
C ASN A 297 20.78 16.06 2.83
N ASN A 298 21.08 15.44 3.96
CA ASN A 298 20.26 14.33 4.45
C ASN A 298 19.09 14.81 5.34
N LEU A 299 18.13 15.52 4.76
CA LEU A 299 16.97 16.04 5.48
C LEU A 299 15.90 14.96 5.73
N LYS A 300 15.88 13.89 4.96
CA LYS A 300 14.88 12.81 5.11
C LYS A 300 15.42 11.71 6.02
N PRO A 301 14.75 11.40 7.14
CA PRO A 301 15.22 10.37 8.06
C PRO A 301 15.15 8.95 7.48
N ILE A 302 14.25 8.72 6.52
CA ILE A 302 14.06 7.45 5.82
C ILE A 302 14.32 7.68 4.33
N LYS A 303 15.09 6.79 3.73
CA LYS A 303 15.45 6.79 2.31
C LYS A 303 14.61 5.82 1.49
N GLY A 304 14.33 4.64 2.04
CA GLY A 304 13.58 3.62 1.31
C GLY A 304 12.93 2.59 2.21
N ILE A 305 12.01 1.84 1.60
CA ILE A 305 11.34 0.69 2.21
C ILE A 305 11.64 -0.51 1.32
N SER A 306 12.14 -1.58 1.94
CA SER A 306 12.41 -2.84 1.26
C SER A 306 11.65 -4.00 1.91
N SER A 307 11.44 -5.10 1.19
CA SER A 307 10.71 -6.24 1.75
C SER A 307 11.17 -7.58 1.20
N ILE A 308 11.05 -8.60 2.03
CA ILE A 308 11.25 -10.01 1.68
C ILE A 308 9.91 -10.72 1.87
N SER A 309 9.35 -11.25 0.79
CA SER A 309 8.24 -12.20 0.84
C SER A 309 8.76 -13.62 1.07
N GLY A 310 7.90 -14.51 1.59
CA GLY A 310 8.31 -15.89 1.87
C GLY A 310 9.29 -15.98 3.03
N THR A 311 8.88 -15.40 4.17
CA THR A 311 9.59 -15.45 5.44
C THR A 311 8.93 -16.47 6.34
N THR A 312 9.72 -17.37 6.91
CA THR A 312 9.31 -18.22 8.04
C THR A 312 10.04 -17.76 9.29
N LEU A 313 9.29 -17.52 10.36
CA LEU A 313 9.84 -17.22 11.68
C LEU A 313 9.94 -18.50 12.49
N ILE A 314 11.14 -18.88 12.91
CA ILE A 314 11.39 -20.04 13.77
C ILE A 314 11.70 -19.53 15.16
N THR A 315 10.94 -19.99 16.15
CA THR A 315 11.10 -19.59 17.54
C THR A 315 11.66 -20.75 18.38
N VAL A 316 12.82 -20.49 18.95
CA VAL A 316 13.48 -21.36 19.92
C VAL A 316 13.09 -20.88 21.30
N THR A 317 12.40 -21.74 22.08
CA THR A 317 11.86 -21.36 23.40
C THR A 317 12.22 -22.42 24.44
N GLY A 318 12.67 -21.98 25.61
CA GLY A 318 12.95 -22.88 26.72
C GLY A 318 13.18 -22.17 28.05
N LEU A 319 12.64 -22.75 29.12
CA LEU A 319 12.81 -22.24 30.48
C LEU A 319 14.27 -22.29 30.94
N SER A 320 15.02 -23.26 30.42
CA SER A 320 16.46 -23.44 30.71
C SER A 320 17.39 -22.55 29.89
N MET A 321 16.86 -21.68 29.02
CA MET A 321 17.68 -20.72 28.24
C MET A 321 18.14 -19.53 29.08
N VAL A 322 17.38 -19.15 30.10
CA VAL A 322 17.63 -17.97 30.92
C VAL A 322 18.94 -18.11 31.68
N GLY A 323 19.87 -17.16 31.45
CA GLY A 323 21.19 -17.17 32.08
C GLY A 323 22.17 -18.21 31.55
N VAL A 324 21.83 -18.98 30.52
CA VAL A 324 22.74 -19.99 29.94
C VAL A 324 23.57 -19.40 28.81
N ILE A 325 24.89 -19.36 29.04
CA ILE A 325 25.84 -18.82 28.07
C ILE A 325 25.97 -19.76 26.87
N GLY A 326 25.86 -19.20 25.65
CA GLY A 326 26.23 -19.89 24.43
C GLY A 326 25.05 -20.53 23.64
N VAL A 327 23.80 -20.36 24.06
CA VAL A 327 22.61 -20.85 23.31
C VAL A 327 22.60 -20.28 21.89
N ASN A 328 22.75 -18.97 21.74
CA ASN A 328 22.80 -18.32 20.43
C ASN A 328 23.93 -18.83 19.55
N ARG A 329 25.13 -19.13 20.14
CA ARG A 329 26.23 -19.76 19.40
C ARG A 329 25.79 -21.10 18.80
N ARG A 330 25.12 -21.95 19.59
CA ARG A 330 24.63 -23.27 19.13
C ARG A 330 23.62 -23.09 17.98
N ILE A 331 22.64 -22.23 18.12
CA ILE A 331 21.63 -21.91 17.09
C ILE A 331 22.33 -21.53 15.78
N PHE A 332 23.17 -20.50 15.80
CA PHE A 332 23.80 -20.00 14.57
C PHE A 332 24.85 -20.95 14.00
N THR A 333 25.56 -21.70 14.83
CA THR A 333 26.54 -22.70 14.35
C THR A 333 25.82 -23.85 13.63
N ALA A 334 24.75 -24.38 14.19
CA ALA A 334 23.99 -25.45 13.59
C ALA A 334 23.40 -25.06 12.23
N LEU A 335 22.83 -23.86 12.13
CA LEU A 335 22.29 -23.35 10.86
C LEU A 335 23.39 -23.07 9.82
N ALA A 336 24.49 -22.46 10.23
CA ALA A 336 25.61 -22.12 9.35
C ALA A 336 26.27 -23.35 8.73
N GLN A 337 26.43 -24.44 9.50
CA GLN A 337 26.95 -25.72 9.01
C GLN A 337 26.11 -26.34 7.91
N GLN A 338 24.82 -25.99 7.88
CA GLN A 338 23.88 -26.45 6.85
C GLN A 338 23.65 -25.44 5.72
N GLY A 339 24.40 -24.34 5.73
CA GLY A 339 24.32 -23.28 4.72
C GLY A 339 23.02 -22.46 4.79
N ILE A 340 22.32 -22.46 5.93
CA ILE A 340 21.06 -21.73 6.12
C ILE A 340 21.39 -20.30 6.55
N SER A 341 20.87 -19.33 5.79
CA SER A 341 21.03 -17.90 6.05
C SER A 341 19.91 -17.36 6.93
N VAL A 342 20.28 -16.74 8.06
CA VAL A 342 19.37 -16.01 8.94
C VAL A 342 19.47 -14.53 8.61
N PHE A 343 18.34 -13.89 8.31
CA PHE A 343 18.32 -12.46 7.95
C PHE A 343 17.59 -11.56 8.96
N LEU A 344 16.91 -12.18 9.96
CA LEU A 344 16.28 -11.46 11.07
C LEU A 344 16.52 -12.25 12.36
N VAL A 345 16.86 -11.53 13.44
CA VAL A 345 16.96 -12.08 14.79
C VAL A 345 16.21 -11.16 15.74
N SER A 346 15.30 -11.70 16.50
CA SER A 346 14.57 -10.99 17.54
C SER A 346 14.64 -11.80 18.83
N GLN A 347 15.20 -11.20 19.88
CA GLN A 347 15.30 -11.82 21.20
C GLN A 347 14.74 -10.89 22.26
N ALA A 348 13.83 -11.40 23.08
CA ALA A 348 13.31 -10.67 24.22
C ALA A 348 14.36 -10.61 25.36
N SER A 349 14.30 -9.58 26.19
CA SER A 349 15.21 -9.42 27.33
C SER A 349 15.14 -10.53 28.37
N SER A 350 14.04 -11.31 28.36
CA SER A 350 13.86 -12.47 29.24
C SER A 350 14.74 -13.66 28.90
N GLU A 351 15.45 -13.63 27.75
CA GLU A 351 16.33 -14.71 27.26
C GLU A 351 15.66 -16.10 27.11
N ASN A 352 14.37 -16.22 27.37
CA ASN A 352 13.64 -17.49 27.29
C ASN A 352 13.17 -17.85 25.87
N SER A 353 13.33 -16.92 24.93
CA SER A 353 12.87 -17.08 23.54
C SER A 353 13.76 -16.31 22.58
N THR A 354 14.16 -16.95 21.49
CA THR A 354 14.87 -16.33 20.37
C THR A 354 14.13 -16.68 19.08
N SER A 355 13.66 -15.68 18.34
CA SER A 355 13.03 -15.85 17.04
C SER A 355 13.97 -15.48 15.92
N ILE A 356 14.08 -16.34 14.91
CA ILE A 356 14.95 -16.16 13.74
C ILE A 356 14.12 -16.21 12.47
N GLY A 357 14.42 -15.31 11.54
CA GLY A 357 13.80 -15.26 10.22
C GLY A 357 14.66 -15.96 9.18
N VAL A 358 14.07 -16.95 8.51
CA VAL A 358 14.68 -17.69 7.38
C VAL A 358 13.74 -17.65 6.17
N ARG A 359 14.25 -18.00 4.99
CA ARG A 359 13.39 -18.15 3.81
C ARG A 359 12.53 -19.39 3.92
N ASP A 360 11.32 -19.36 3.37
CA ASP A 360 10.37 -20.48 3.41
C ASP A 360 10.99 -21.78 2.88
N GLN A 361 11.81 -21.71 1.83
CA GLN A 361 12.50 -22.87 1.26
C GLN A 361 13.49 -23.56 2.21
N ASP A 362 14.01 -22.85 3.20
CA ASP A 362 14.99 -23.33 4.17
C ASP A 362 14.35 -23.72 5.51
N ALA A 363 13.05 -23.44 5.68
CA ALA A 363 12.35 -23.50 6.96
C ALA A 363 12.32 -24.93 7.55
N GLU A 364 11.91 -25.92 6.78
CA GLU A 364 11.82 -27.31 7.21
C GLU A 364 13.19 -27.85 7.61
N LYS A 365 14.21 -27.56 6.79
CA LYS A 365 15.59 -27.95 7.06
C LYS A 365 16.10 -27.28 8.35
N ALA A 366 15.78 -26.01 8.54
CA ALA A 366 16.20 -25.26 9.74
C ALA A 366 15.57 -25.81 11.02
N VAL A 367 14.26 -26.13 11.00
CA VAL A 367 13.57 -26.76 12.14
C VAL A 367 14.23 -28.10 12.50
N ASN A 368 14.42 -28.97 11.53
CA ASN A 368 15.03 -30.29 11.75
C ASN A 368 16.45 -30.18 12.34
N VAL A 369 17.25 -29.23 11.86
CA VAL A 369 18.62 -28.99 12.34
C VAL A 369 18.61 -28.52 13.79
N LEU A 370 17.71 -27.61 14.15
CA LEU A 370 17.61 -27.07 15.50
C LEU A 370 17.01 -28.08 16.49
N ASP A 371 15.99 -28.84 16.10
CA ASP A 371 15.44 -29.91 16.92
C ASP A 371 16.48 -30.99 17.23
N ASN A 372 17.33 -31.33 16.26
CA ASN A 372 18.45 -32.25 16.49
C ASN A 372 19.53 -31.65 17.38
N GLU A 373 19.90 -30.37 17.21
CA GLU A 373 20.90 -29.71 18.05
C GLU A 373 20.48 -29.64 19.51
N PHE A 374 19.19 -29.45 19.79
CA PHE A 374 18.62 -29.33 21.13
C PHE A 374 17.83 -30.56 21.59
N ALA A 375 18.04 -31.72 20.97
CA ALA A 375 17.27 -32.92 21.22
C ALA A 375 17.23 -33.33 22.70
N LYS A 376 18.35 -33.23 23.42
CA LYS A 376 18.45 -33.54 24.87
C LYS A 376 17.60 -32.61 25.72
N GLU A 377 17.69 -31.30 25.42
CA GLU A 377 16.94 -30.28 26.16
C GLU A 377 15.42 -30.42 25.90
N ILE A 378 15.04 -30.82 24.69
CA ILE A 378 13.65 -31.10 24.33
C ILE A 378 13.15 -32.38 25.04
N GLU A 379 13.94 -33.46 25.04
CA GLU A 379 13.58 -34.72 25.70
C GLU A 379 13.38 -34.55 27.21
N THR A 380 14.21 -33.69 27.82
CA THR A 380 14.12 -33.41 29.27
C THR A 380 13.07 -32.39 29.63
N GLY A 381 12.39 -31.78 28.66
CA GLY A 381 11.41 -30.70 28.85
C GLY A 381 12.03 -29.35 29.21
N ALA A 382 13.36 -29.21 29.11
CA ALA A 382 14.06 -27.97 29.36
C ALA A 382 13.87 -26.92 28.22
N MET A 383 13.63 -27.42 27.00
CA MET A 383 13.25 -26.62 25.83
C MET A 383 12.02 -27.24 25.14
N PHE A 384 11.31 -26.42 24.40
CA PHE A 384 10.20 -26.86 23.58
C PHE A 384 10.69 -27.19 22.16
N PRO A 385 10.02 -28.10 21.42
CA PRO A 385 10.23 -28.28 19.99
C PRO A 385 10.14 -26.95 19.25
N MET A 386 10.91 -26.81 18.17
CA MET A 386 10.94 -25.57 17.41
C MET A 386 9.57 -25.23 16.84
N HIS A 387 9.12 -23.99 17.07
CA HIS A 387 7.88 -23.49 16.49
C HIS A 387 8.19 -22.67 15.23
N ALA A 388 7.61 -23.08 14.10
CA ALA A 388 7.76 -22.38 12.82
C ALA A 388 6.43 -21.78 12.38
N GLU A 389 6.44 -20.48 12.08
CA GLU A 389 5.32 -19.72 11.51
C GLU A 389 5.69 -19.25 10.10
N SER A 390 5.04 -19.82 9.08
CA SER A 390 5.29 -19.56 7.66
C SER A 390 4.24 -18.62 7.06
N GLY A 391 4.43 -18.22 5.79
CA GLY A 391 3.51 -17.32 5.10
C GLY A 391 3.64 -15.87 5.52
N LEU A 392 4.77 -15.51 6.13
CA LEU A 392 5.06 -14.17 6.63
C LEU A 392 5.84 -13.34 5.61
N ALA A 393 5.92 -12.05 5.88
CA ALA A 393 6.78 -11.11 5.13
C ALA A 393 7.57 -10.23 6.10
N THR A 394 8.83 -10.00 5.76
CA THR A 394 9.69 -9.06 6.47
C THR A 394 9.75 -7.75 5.71
N ILE A 395 9.56 -6.63 6.40
CA ILE A 395 9.69 -5.28 5.83
C ILE A 395 10.78 -4.55 6.62
N ALA A 396 11.59 -3.76 5.93
CA ALA A 396 12.56 -2.86 6.54
C ALA A 396 12.38 -1.44 6.03
N ILE A 397 12.35 -0.48 6.93
CA ILE A 397 12.55 0.94 6.63
C ILE A 397 14.02 1.26 6.86
N VAL A 398 14.61 1.98 5.89
CA VAL A 398 16.07 2.23 5.86
C VAL A 398 16.37 3.72 5.80
N GLY A 399 17.32 4.19 6.60
CA GLY A 399 17.84 5.54 6.59
C GLY A 399 18.75 5.82 7.78
N GLU A 400 19.93 6.43 7.57
CA GLU A 400 20.91 6.70 8.62
C GLU A 400 20.46 7.76 9.63
N ASN A 401 19.59 8.68 9.23
CA ASN A 401 19.14 9.77 10.11
C ASN A 401 18.02 9.38 11.08
N MET A 402 17.60 8.12 11.11
CA MET A 402 16.56 7.67 12.06
C MET A 402 17.03 7.84 13.51
N LYS A 403 18.31 7.60 13.78
CA LYS A 403 18.92 7.73 15.11
C LYS A 403 18.74 9.11 15.75
N HIS A 404 18.75 10.15 14.94
CA HIS A 404 18.68 11.53 15.41
C HIS A 404 17.28 12.14 15.22
N THR A 405 16.29 11.33 14.78
CA THR A 405 14.92 11.80 14.53
C THR A 405 13.94 11.11 15.46
N PRO A 406 13.56 11.76 16.59
CA PRO A 406 12.57 11.18 17.50
C PRO A 406 11.25 10.89 16.83
N GLY A 407 10.56 9.83 17.28
CA GLY A 407 9.21 9.50 16.83
C GLY A 407 9.10 8.61 15.59
N ILE A 408 10.19 8.23 14.93
CA ILE A 408 10.17 7.37 13.73
C ILE A 408 9.52 6.01 14.03
N ALA A 409 9.95 5.32 15.10
CA ALA A 409 9.36 4.04 15.49
C ALA A 409 7.87 4.21 15.88
N GLY A 410 7.52 5.28 16.60
CA GLY A 410 6.13 5.61 16.94
C GLY A 410 5.27 5.83 15.69
N LYS A 411 5.79 6.57 14.68
CA LYS A 411 5.11 6.79 13.39
C LYS A 411 4.95 5.47 12.62
N LEU A 412 5.99 4.64 12.58
CA LEU A 412 5.97 3.33 11.94
C LEU A 412 4.88 2.43 12.51
N PHE A 413 4.98 2.11 13.81
CA PHE A 413 4.04 1.18 14.44
C PHE A 413 2.64 1.76 14.57
N GLY A 414 2.52 3.07 14.78
CA GLY A 414 1.23 3.76 14.78
C GLY A 414 0.53 3.74 13.41
N THR A 415 1.28 3.84 12.32
CA THR A 415 0.73 3.74 10.95
C THR A 415 0.23 2.33 10.68
N LEU A 416 1.00 1.29 11.03
CA LEU A 416 0.58 -0.10 10.88
C LEU A 416 -0.64 -0.43 11.74
N GLY A 417 -0.62 -0.04 13.03
CA GLY A 417 -1.71 -0.32 13.97
C GLY A 417 -3.03 0.34 13.55
N ARG A 418 -3.02 1.62 13.16
CA ARG A 418 -4.21 2.31 12.62
C ARG A 418 -4.75 1.67 11.35
N SER A 419 -3.89 0.99 10.60
CA SER A 419 -4.28 0.27 9.39
C SER A 419 -4.71 -1.18 9.67
N GLY A 420 -4.77 -1.59 10.94
CA GLY A 420 -5.16 -2.94 11.37
C GLY A 420 -4.12 -4.00 11.06
N ILE A 421 -2.85 -3.63 11.01
CA ILE A 421 -1.74 -4.54 10.71
C ILE A 421 -0.99 -4.83 12.01
N SER A 422 -0.97 -6.12 12.40
CA SER A 422 -0.21 -6.59 13.56
C SER A 422 1.25 -6.84 13.17
N VAL A 423 2.17 -6.42 14.03
CA VAL A 423 3.59 -6.74 13.94
C VAL A 423 3.87 -7.96 14.81
N ILE A 424 4.40 -9.03 14.19
CA ILE A 424 4.67 -10.32 14.85
C ILE A 424 6.01 -10.28 15.56
N ALA A 425 7.04 -9.77 14.89
CA ALA A 425 8.37 -9.58 15.44
C ALA A 425 8.99 -8.30 14.89
N CYS A 426 9.93 -7.72 15.62
CA CYS A 426 10.70 -6.57 15.13
C CYS A 426 12.15 -6.64 15.62
N ALA A 427 13.04 -6.02 14.84
CA ALA A 427 14.44 -5.85 15.17
C ALA A 427 14.90 -4.43 14.80
N GLN A 428 15.55 -3.76 15.75
CA GLN A 428 16.20 -2.46 15.55
C GLN A 428 17.55 -2.51 16.23
N GLY A 429 18.62 -2.37 15.45
CA GLY A 429 19.99 -2.36 15.98
C GLY A 429 20.37 -1.00 16.60
N ALA A 430 21.44 -0.96 17.39
CA ALA A 430 21.97 0.26 17.98
C ALA A 430 22.51 1.28 16.95
N SER A 431 22.79 0.85 15.73
CA SER A 431 23.14 1.72 14.59
C SER A 431 21.95 2.54 14.10
N GLU A 432 20.71 2.03 14.31
CA GLU A 432 19.46 2.65 13.90
C GLU A 432 19.38 3.00 12.40
N THR A 433 20.11 2.27 11.55
CA THR A 433 20.10 2.46 10.09
C THR A 433 18.92 1.76 9.42
N ASN A 434 18.33 0.77 10.10
CA ASN A 434 17.08 0.14 9.69
C ASN A 434 16.21 -0.20 10.91
N ILE A 435 14.90 -0.30 10.66
CA ILE A 435 13.93 -0.97 11.52
C ILE A 435 13.28 -2.04 10.66
N SER A 436 13.54 -3.30 10.99
CA SER A 436 12.95 -4.45 10.32
C SER A 436 11.87 -5.09 11.18
N PHE A 437 10.78 -5.53 10.56
CA PHE A 437 9.66 -6.15 11.26
C PHE A 437 8.95 -7.18 10.38
N VAL A 438 8.31 -8.13 11.04
CA VAL A 438 7.61 -9.26 10.42
C VAL A 438 6.11 -9.09 10.58
N ILE A 439 5.38 -9.35 9.51
CA ILE A 439 3.91 -9.31 9.43
C ILE A 439 3.37 -10.53 8.70
N ASP A 440 2.08 -10.79 8.83
CA ASP A 440 1.39 -11.76 7.97
C ASP A 440 1.48 -11.32 6.49
N GLY A 441 1.91 -12.21 5.62
CA GLY A 441 2.20 -11.95 4.21
C GLY A 441 1.03 -11.38 3.41
N LYS A 442 -0.23 -11.71 3.80
CA LYS A 442 -1.43 -11.14 3.18
C LYS A 442 -1.52 -9.61 3.30
N TYR A 443 -0.87 -9.02 4.31
CA TYR A 443 -0.84 -7.57 4.52
C TYR A 443 0.36 -6.86 3.88
N LEU A 444 1.27 -7.58 3.22
CA LEU A 444 2.51 -7.01 2.67
C LEU A 444 2.24 -5.78 1.80
N ARG A 445 1.38 -5.92 0.79
CA ARG A 445 1.06 -4.82 -0.13
C ARG A 445 0.43 -3.62 0.59
N LYS A 446 -0.48 -3.88 1.54
CA LYS A 446 -1.12 -2.83 2.33
C LYS A 446 -0.09 -2.09 3.19
N SER A 447 0.79 -2.84 3.87
CA SER A 447 1.85 -2.28 4.71
C SER A 447 2.80 -1.37 3.93
N LEU A 448 3.27 -1.84 2.76
CA LEU A 448 4.15 -1.05 1.91
C LEU A 448 3.50 0.26 1.47
N ASN A 449 2.22 0.24 1.07
CA ASN A 449 1.49 1.44 0.66
C ASN A 449 1.32 2.43 1.82
N VAL A 450 0.82 1.99 2.99
CA VAL A 450 0.60 2.91 4.13
C VAL A 450 1.89 3.51 4.66
N LEU A 451 2.99 2.73 4.65
CA LEU A 451 4.29 3.22 5.06
C LEU A 451 4.89 4.18 4.04
N HIS A 452 4.81 3.86 2.75
CA HIS A 452 5.28 4.74 1.69
C HIS A 452 4.54 6.09 1.71
N ASP A 453 3.21 6.07 1.81
CA ASP A 453 2.41 7.27 1.99
C ASP A 453 2.84 8.06 3.22
N SER A 454 2.99 7.38 4.36
CA SER A 454 3.33 8.04 5.62
C SER A 454 4.70 8.70 5.60
N PHE A 455 5.70 8.10 4.93
CA PHE A 455 7.08 8.57 5.00
C PHE A 455 7.57 9.35 3.77
N PHE A 456 7.01 9.10 2.59
CA PHE A 456 7.52 9.66 1.33
C PHE A 456 6.53 10.54 0.57
N LEU A 457 5.23 10.26 0.68
CA LEU A 457 4.18 11.03 0.00
C LEU A 457 3.56 12.07 0.92
N SER A 458 4.35 12.72 1.75
CA SER A 458 3.86 13.79 2.63
C SER A 458 3.24 14.98 1.86
N GLU A 459 3.24 14.97 0.54
CA GLU A 459 2.55 15.97 -0.26
C GLU A 459 1.03 15.76 -0.32
N TYR A 460 0.56 14.48 -0.29
CA TYR A 460 -0.87 14.18 -0.40
C TYR A 460 -1.30 13.07 0.57
N LYS A 461 -2.35 13.34 1.34
CA LYS A 461 -3.09 12.31 2.07
C LYS A 461 -4.07 11.65 1.09
N VAL A 462 -4.09 10.31 1.01
CA VAL A 462 -5.01 9.58 0.14
C VAL A 462 -6.11 8.93 0.96
N LEU A 463 -7.39 9.17 0.62
CA LEU A 463 -8.54 8.40 1.07
C LEU A 463 -9.10 7.59 -0.10
N ASN A 464 -9.34 6.31 0.13
CA ASN A 464 -9.89 5.39 -0.86
C ASN A 464 -11.38 5.16 -0.57
N LEU A 465 -12.24 5.67 -1.45
CA LEU A 465 -13.68 5.73 -1.26
C LEU A 465 -14.38 4.59 -2.00
N PHE A 466 -15.27 3.88 -1.30
CA PHE A 466 -16.23 2.94 -1.86
C PHE A 466 -17.63 3.55 -1.71
N ILE A 467 -18.19 4.04 -2.78
CA ILE A 467 -19.50 4.74 -2.79
C ILE A 467 -20.59 3.74 -3.15
N CYS A 468 -21.52 3.51 -2.23
CA CYS A 468 -22.70 2.67 -2.44
C CYS A 468 -23.96 3.52 -2.55
N GLY A 469 -24.69 3.37 -3.66
CA GLY A 469 -25.85 4.17 -4.00
C GLY A 469 -25.50 5.34 -4.91
N VAL A 470 -25.93 5.26 -6.17
CA VAL A 470 -25.77 6.29 -7.23
C VAL A 470 -27.08 6.98 -7.59
N GLY A 471 -28.01 6.98 -6.66
CA GLY A 471 -29.27 7.74 -6.76
C GLY A 471 -29.02 9.24 -6.59
N THR A 472 -30.05 9.95 -6.16
CA THR A 472 -30.07 11.42 -6.06
C THR A 472 -28.92 12.00 -5.24
N VAL A 473 -28.62 11.43 -4.07
CA VAL A 473 -27.54 11.92 -3.19
C VAL A 473 -26.15 11.47 -3.69
N GLY A 474 -25.99 10.16 -4.01
CA GLY A 474 -24.69 9.63 -4.38
C GLY A 474 -24.16 10.17 -5.70
N SER A 475 -25.04 10.42 -6.70
CA SER A 475 -24.62 11.07 -7.95
C SER A 475 -24.13 12.49 -7.74
N LYS A 476 -24.77 13.26 -6.83
CA LYS A 476 -24.34 14.62 -6.48
C LYS A 476 -23.03 14.60 -5.67
N LEU A 477 -22.82 13.60 -4.84
CA LEU A 477 -21.56 13.42 -4.13
C LEU A 477 -20.41 13.16 -5.12
N ILE A 478 -20.59 12.27 -6.08
CA ILE A 478 -19.58 11.98 -7.12
C ILE A 478 -19.26 13.24 -7.93
N GLU A 479 -20.27 14.03 -8.28
CA GLU A 479 -20.11 15.31 -8.97
C GLU A 479 -19.29 16.31 -8.14
N GLN A 480 -19.56 16.42 -6.83
CA GLN A 480 -18.82 17.29 -5.92
C GLN A 480 -17.36 16.81 -5.73
N ILE A 481 -17.12 15.52 -5.57
CA ILE A 481 -15.77 14.96 -5.50
C ILE A 481 -14.97 15.30 -6.76
N ARG A 482 -15.59 15.13 -7.94
CA ARG A 482 -14.96 15.42 -9.23
C ARG A 482 -14.62 16.91 -9.38
N SER A 483 -15.56 17.79 -9.05
CA SER A 483 -15.38 19.24 -9.20
C SER A 483 -14.32 19.82 -8.25
N GLN A 484 -14.15 19.26 -7.08
CA GLN A 484 -13.19 19.74 -6.06
C GLN A 484 -11.85 18.99 -6.07
N TYR A 485 -11.67 18.01 -6.96
CA TYR A 485 -10.50 17.13 -6.94
C TYR A 485 -9.16 17.88 -7.00
N GLU A 486 -8.99 18.79 -7.97
CA GLU A 486 -7.74 19.53 -8.12
C GLU A 486 -7.54 20.55 -6.98
N GLU A 487 -8.59 21.22 -6.52
CA GLU A 487 -8.52 22.15 -5.40
C GLU A 487 -8.10 21.47 -4.10
N LEU A 488 -8.66 20.31 -3.79
CA LEU A 488 -8.28 19.51 -2.62
C LEU A 488 -6.83 19.05 -2.70
N LYS A 489 -6.39 18.67 -3.88
CA LYS A 489 -5.02 18.23 -4.12
C LYS A 489 -4.03 19.37 -3.93
N GLU A 490 -4.31 20.56 -4.47
CA GLU A 490 -3.40 21.70 -4.41
C GLU A 490 -3.39 22.38 -3.04
N HIS A 491 -4.55 22.66 -2.46
CA HIS A 491 -4.65 23.45 -1.22
C HIS A 491 -4.64 22.59 0.05
N SER A 492 -5.34 21.46 0.04
CA SER A 492 -5.45 20.60 1.23
C SER A 492 -4.49 19.41 1.22
N ARG A 493 -3.71 19.24 0.15
CA ARG A 493 -2.85 18.06 -0.07
C ARG A 493 -3.59 16.73 0.15
N LEU A 494 -4.86 16.69 -0.27
CA LEU A 494 -5.74 15.55 -0.14
C LEU A 494 -6.12 15.01 -1.52
N LYS A 495 -5.93 13.71 -1.72
CA LYS A 495 -6.43 12.98 -2.88
C LYS A 495 -7.58 12.07 -2.46
N LEU A 496 -8.77 12.33 -2.99
CA LEU A 496 -9.93 11.45 -2.87
C LEU A 496 -9.92 10.47 -4.05
N ASN A 497 -9.63 9.21 -3.78
CA ASN A 497 -9.52 8.17 -4.78
C ASN A 497 -10.79 7.28 -4.72
N VAL A 498 -11.69 7.40 -5.70
CA VAL A 498 -12.88 6.57 -5.74
C VAL A 498 -12.51 5.21 -6.35
N VAL A 499 -12.42 4.18 -5.52
CA VAL A 499 -11.96 2.83 -5.89
C VAL A 499 -13.10 1.83 -6.08
N GLY A 500 -14.32 2.20 -5.71
CA GLY A 500 -15.51 1.39 -5.91
C GLY A 500 -16.77 2.23 -6.00
N ILE A 501 -17.65 1.89 -6.92
CA ILE A 501 -19.00 2.47 -7.05
C ILE A 501 -19.99 1.32 -7.20
N ALA A 502 -21.05 1.32 -6.39
CA ALA A 502 -22.11 0.32 -6.42
C ALA A 502 -23.51 0.95 -6.55
N SER A 503 -24.33 0.34 -7.35
CA SER A 503 -25.79 0.58 -7.43
C SER A 503 -26.55 -0.53 -6.70
N SER A 504 -27.88 -0.56 -6.84
CA SER A 504 -28.73 -1.65 -6.34
C SER A 504 -28.48 -2.99 -7.05
N HIS A 505 -27.89 -2.97 -8.24
CA HIS A 505 -27.75 -4.16 -9.09
C HIS A 505 -26.31 -4.47 -9.48
N ASN A 506 -25.50 -3.46 -9.68
CA ASN A 506 -24.17 -3.56 -10.27
C ASN A 506 -23.12 -2.88 -9.40
N ALA A 507 -21.84 -3.30 -9.53
CA ALA A 507 -20.73 -2.64 -8.89
C ALA A 507 -19.47 -2.70 -9.76
N ILE A 508 -18.69 -1.61 -9.74
CA ILE A 508 -17.38 -1.50 -10.41
C ILE A 508 -16.30 -1.18 -9.39
N PHE A 509 -15.11 -1.73 -9.62
CA PHE A 509 -13.97 -1.54 -8.74
C PHE A 509 -12.69 -1.32 -9.55
N CYS A 510 -11.86 -0.38 -9.11
CA CYS A 510 -10.54 -0.15 -9.66
C CYS A 510 -9.61 0.29 -8.52
N ARG A 511 -8.56 -0.48 -8.25
CA ARG A 511 -7.63 -0.20 -7.15
C ARG A 511 -6.91 1.14 -7.32
N GLU A 512 -6.65 1.52 -8.55
CA GLU A 512 -5.95 2.75 -8.92
C GLU A 512 -6.85 3.99 -8.93
N GLY A 513 -8.16 3.80 -8.87
CA GLY A 513 -9.19 4.82 -8.96
C GLY A 513 -10.01 4.70 -10.23
N LEU A 514 -11.30 4.99 -10.12
CA LEU A 514 -12.25 4.98 -11.23
C LEU A 514 -12.23 6.33 -11.95
N ASP A 515 -12.45 6.28 -13.26
CA ASP A 515 -12.75 7.47 -14.06
C ASP A 515 -14.19 7.92 -13.77
N LEU A 516 -14.33 9.09 -13.12
CA LEU A 516 -15.63 9.63 -12.70
C LEU A 516 -16.41 10.28 -13.84
N ASP A 517 -15.82 10.49 -15.01
CA ASP A 517 -16.54 11.03 -16.16
C ASP A 517 -17.42 9.96 -16.81
N ASN A 518 -16.95 8.71 -16.86
CA ASN A 518 -17.62 7.60 -17.56
C ASN A 518 -18.16 6.51 -16.62
N TYR A 519 -18.22 6.76 -15.29
CA TYR A 519 -18.57 5.72 -14.31
C TYR A 519 -19.96 5.10 -14.54
N ARG A 520 -20.92 5.86 -15.06
CA ARG A 520 -22.30 5.38 -15.26
C ARG A 520 -22.37 4.30 -16.34
N GLU A 521 -21.67 4.51 -17.45
CA GLU A 521 -21.60 3.55 -18.56
C GLU A 521 -20.86 2.28 -18.11
N GLN A 522 -19.76 2.45 -17.42
CA GLN A 522 -18.99 1.33 -16.84
C GLN A 522 -19.83 0.53 -15.84
N LEU A 523 -20.61 1.22 -14.99
CA LEU A 523 -21.47 0.58 -14.00
C LEU A 523 -22.62 -0.21 -14.65
N GLN A 524 -23.21 0.32 -15.73
CA GLN A 524 -24.26 -0.38 -16.47
C GLN A 524 -23.73 -1.61 -17.21
N ALA A 525 -22.51 -1.55 -17.70
CA ALA A 525 -21.87 -2.66 -18.42
C ALA A 525 -21.23 -3.71 -17.46
N SER A 526 -21.23 -3.47 -16.16
CA SER A 526 -20.58 -4.35 -15.18
C SER A 526 -21.48 -5.53 -14.76
N GLU A 527 -20.85 -6.55 -14.16
CA GLU A 527 -21.56 -7.72 -13.64
C GLU A 527 -22.49 -7.38 -12.46
N PRO A 528 -23.60 -8.13 -12.31
CA PRO A 528 -24.47 -8.02 -11.16
C PRO A 528 -23.74 -8.18 -9.83
N SER A 529 -24.11 -7.36 -8.86
CA SER A 529 -23.57 -7.37 -7.52
C SER A 529 -24.67 -7.57 -6.47
N SER A 530 -24.26 -7.98 -5.28
CA SER A 530 -25.12 -8.09 -4.10
C SER A 530 -24.41 -7.46 -2.90
N PRO A 531 -25.12 -7.14 -1.81
CA PRO A 531 -24.49 -6.64 -0.59
C PRO A 531 -23.36 -7.55 -0.08
N GLU A 532 -23.52 -8.85 -0.14
CA GLU A 532 -22.51 -9.82 0.25
C GLU A 532 -21.28 -9.81 -0.70
N LYS A 533 -21.51 -9.81 -2.02
CA LYS A 533 -20.43 -9.70 -3.03
C LYS A 533 -19.68 -8.38 -2.87
N LEU A 534 -20.40 -7.27 -2.64
CA LEU A 534 -19.84 -5.95 -2.36
C LEU A 534 -18.91 -5.98 -1.15
N ARG A 535 -19.40 -6.50 -0.01
CA ARG A 535 -18.58 -6.67 1.20
C ARG A 535 -17.32 -7.48 0.93
N ASN A 536 -17.47 -8.67 0.36
CA ASN A 536 -16.36 -9.58 0.14
C ASN A 536 -15.31 -8.97 -0.80
N THR A 537 -15.74 -8.25 -1.84
CA THR A 537 -14.82 -7.57 -2.77
C THR A 537 -14.06 -6.44 -2.07
N ILE A 538 -14.73 -5.57 -1.31
CA ILE A 538 -14.08 -4.48 -0.56
C ILE A 538 -13.04 -5.03 0.42
N LEU A 539 -13.39 -6.07 1.17
CA LEU A 539 -12.49 -6.66 2.14
C LEU A 539 -11.30 -7.38 1.46
N SER A 540 -11.53 -8.08 0.35
CA SER A 540 -10.46 -8.76 -0.41
C SER A 540 -9.52 -7.78 -1.10
N MET A 541 -10.00 -6.61 -1.52
CA MET A 541 -9.15 -5.55 -2.07
C MET A 541 -8.12 -5.05 -1.03
N ASN A 542 -8.46 -5.09 0.25
CA ASN A 542 -7.56 -4.75 1.36
C ASN A 542 -6.74 -3.46 1.10
N ILE A 543 -7.45 -2.38 0.79
CA ILE A 543 -6.84 -1.07 0.49
C ILE A 543 -6.72 -0.26 1.79
N PHE A 544 -5.62 0.45 1.96
CA PHE A 544 -5.40 1.34 3.11
C PHE A 544 -6.31 2.59 3.05
N ASN A 545 -6.53 3.25 4.20
CA ASN A 545 -7.37 4.44 4.33
C ASN A 545 -8.71 4.31 3.59
N SER A 546 -9.32 3.13 3.70
CA SER A 546 -10.60 2.84 3.06
C SER A 546 -11.76 3.45 3.81
N VAL A 547 -12.67 4.06 3.08
CA VAL A 547 -13.93 4.64 3.57
C VAL A 547 -15.09 4.09 2.75
N PHE A 548 -16.01 3.41 3.40
CA PHE A 548 -17.29 3.01 2.81
C PHE A 548 -18.30 4.13 2.99
N VAL A 549 -18.89 4.59 1.91
CA VAL A 549 -19.85 5.70 1.89
C VAL A 549 -21.21 5.16 1.42
N ASP A 550 -22.18 5.09 2.33
CA ASP A 550 -23.54 4.62 2.04
C ASP A 550 -24.48 5.80 1.77
N CYS A 551 -24.86 5.95 0.51
CA CYS A 551 -25.89 6.88 0.02
C CYS A 551 -27.20 6.16 -0.32
N THR A 552 -27.47 4.97 0.24
CA THR A 552 -28.67 4.17 0.02
C THR A 552 -29.68 4.34 1.15
N ALA A 553 -30.86 3.72 0.98
CA ALA A 553 -31.86 3.50 2.05
C ALA A 553 -31.99 1.98 2.34
N SER A 554 -31.03 1.15 1.94
CA SER A 554 -31.08 -0.30 2.04
C SER A 554 -30.72 -0.78 3.45
N LYS A 555 -31.57 -1.63 4.01
CA LYS A 555 -31.29 -2.32 5.29
C LYS A 555 -30.12 -3.29 5.14
N ASP A 556 -30.04 -4.00 4.03
CA ASP A 556 -29.02 -5.01 3.79
C ASP A 556 -27.61 -4.39 3.69
N VAL A 557 -27.52 -3.17 3.12
CA VAL A 557 -26.26 -2.40 3.09
C VAL A 557 -25.88 -1.93 4.48
N ALA A 558 -26.85 -1.45 5.29
CA ALA A 558 -26.58 -1.00 6.66
C ALA A 558 -26.04 -2.13 7.54
N LEU A 559 -26.46 -3.37 7.33
CA LEU A 559 -25.95 -4.57 8.06
C LEU A 559 -24.47 -4.88 7.79
N LEU A 560 -23.88 -4.33 6.73
CA LEU A 560 -22.46 -4.54 6.40
C LEU A 560 -21.50 -3.70 7.26
N TYR A 561 -21.98 -2.64 7.90
CA TYR A 561 -21.12 -1.66 8.60
C TYR A 561 -20.26 -2.29 9.68
N GLN A 562 -20.82 -3.20 10.48
CA GLN A 562 -20.07 -3.90 11.52
C GLN A 562 -18.84 -4.61 10.95
N SER A 563 -19.02 -5.33 9.84
CA SER A 563 -17.94 -6.05 9.16
C SER A 563 -16.88 -5.09 8.61
N PHE A 564 -17.27 -3.95 8.05
CA PHE A 564 -16.33 -2.95 7.56
C PHE A 564 -15.50 -2.34 8.69
N LEU A 565 -16.14 -1.93 9.78
CA LEU A 565 -15.45 -1.37 10.94
C LEU A 565 -14.48 -2.37 11.59
N GLU A 566 -14.85 -3.66 11.68
CA GLU A 566 -13.99 -4.73 12.18
C GLU A 566 -12.73 -4.95 11.33
N HIS A 567 -12.79 -4.61 10.02
CA HIS A 567 -11.67 -4.73 9.08
C HIS A 567 -11.00 -3.37 8.76
N ASN A 568 -11.11 -2.41 9.68
CA ASN A 568 -10.45 -1.09 9.57
C ASN A 568 -10.88 -0.25 8.37
N VAL A 569 -12.11 -0.43 7.89
CA VAL A 569 -12.76 0.45 6.91
C VAL A 569 -13.67 1.42 7.65
N SER A 570 -13.42 2.72 7.51
CA SER A 570 -14.31 3.75 8.07
C SER A 570 -15.66 3.75 7.34
N VAL A 571 -16.74 4.11 8.03
CA VAL A 571 -18.09 4.13 7.45
C VAL A 571 -18.66 5.54 7.54
N ILE A 572 -19.21 6.03 6.43
CA ILE A 572 -20.01 7.24 6.33
C ILE A 572 -21.39 6.84 5.84
N ALA A 573 -22.44 7.21 6.57
CA ALA A 573 -23.79 6.80 6.25
C ALA A 573 -24.73 8.00 6.12
N ALA A 574 -25.33 8.20 4.93
CA ALA A 574 -26.55 8.96 4.77
C ALA A 574 -27.78 8.11 5.12
N ASN A 575 -27.62 6.81 5.15
CA ASN A 575 -28.62 5.85 5.55
C ASN A 575 -28.85 5.85 7.07
N LYS A 576 -30.08 6.17 7.48
CA LYS A 576 -30.45 6.33 8.89
C LYS A 576 -30.65 5.01 9.66
N ILE A 577 -30.77 3.87 8.92
CA ILE A 577 -31.22 2.60 9.51
C ILE A 577 -30.28 2.16 10.65
N ALA A 578 -28.99 2.17 10.43
CA ALA A 578 -28.01 1.70 11.42
C ALA A 578 -28.01 2.58 12.70
N ALA A 579 -28.03 3.91 12.55
CA ALA A 579 -28.01 4.85 13.69
C ALA A 579 -29.32 4.86 14.47
N SER A 580 -30.46 4.53 13.83
CA SER A 580 -31.79 4.43 14.45
C SER A 580 -32.25 3.00 14.77
N SER A 581 -31.41 1.97 14.56
CA SER A 581 -31.68 0.57 14.92
C SER A 581 -31.77 0.38 16.43
N LYS A 582 -31.78 -0.87 16.93
CA LYS A 582 -31.72 -1.13 18.37
C LYS A 582 -30.47 -0.48 18.99
N TYR A 583 -30.62 0.03 20.21
CA TYR A 583 -29.53 0.76 20.89
C TYR A 583 -28.25 -0.06 21.02
N GLU A 584 -28.35 -1.36 21.30
CA GLU A 584 -27.20 -2.25 21.39
C GLU A 584 -26.44 -2.35 20.07
N ASP A 585 -27.14 -2.44 18.93
CA ASP A 585 -26.51 -2.52 17.60
C ASP A 585 -25.80 -1.20 17.27
N TYR A 586 -26.46 -0.07 17.52
CA TYR A 586 -25.86 1.26 17.38
C TYR A 586 -24.61 1.41 18.26
N LEU A 587 -24.70 1.03 19.56
CA LEU A 587 -23.57 1.13 20.50
C LEU A 587 -22.41 0.23 20.06
N LYS A 588 -22.71 -0.96 19.55
CA LYS A 588 -21.71 -1.89 19.02
C LYS A 588 -20.93 -1.28 17.85
N LEU A 589 -21.61 -0.62 16.92
CA LEU A 589 -20.93 0.09 15.80
C LEU A 589 -20.01 1.20 16.31
N LYS A 590 -20.48 2.07 17.23
CA LYS A 590 -19.68 3.15 17.82
C LYS A 590 -18.46 2.60 18.57
N THR A 591 -18.65 1.58 19.39
CA THR A 591 -17.59 0.95 20.17
C THR A 591 -16.56 0.27 19.25
N THR A 592 -17.00 -0.47 18.23
CA THR A 592 -16.11 -1.12 17.25
C THR A 592 -15.27 -0.07 16.52
N ALA A 593 -15.90 1.02 16.07
CA ALA A 593 -15.18 2.10 15.39
C ALA A 593 -14.09 2.71 16.31
N MET A 594 -14.41 2.97 17.57
CA MET A 594 -13.48 3.49 18.56
C MET A 594 -12.32 2.52 18.83
N MET A 595 -12.61 1.25 19.09
CA MET A 595 -11.60 0.22 19.37
C MET A 595 -10.66 -0.03 18.19
N ARG A 596 -11.17 0.05 16.96
CA ARG A 596 -10.39 -0.14 15.73
C ARG A 596 -9.70 1.14 15.24
N GLY A 597 -9.95 2.30 15.87
CA GLY A 597 -9.38 3.58 15.46
C GLY A 597 -9.90 4.09 14.12
N VAL A 598 -11.03 3.58 13.64
CA VAL A 598 -11.74 4.03 12.44
C VAL A 598 -12.92 4.94 12.82
N LYS A 599 -13.58 5.52 11.81
CA LYS A 599 -14.69 6.45 12.06
C LYS A 599 -16.01 5.86 11.55
N PHE A 600 -17.06 6.05 12.34
CA PHE A 600 -18.45 5.88 11.93
C PHE A 600 -19.12 7.25 12.00
N ARG A 601 -19.43 7.85 10.81
CA ARG A 601 -19.98 9.20 10.65
C ARG A 601 -21.30 9.13 9.93
N PHE A 602 -22.28 9.88 10.45
CA PHE A 602 -23.66 9.89 9.94
C PHE A 602 -24.35 11.24 10.15
N GLU A 603 -23.63 12.35 10.00
CA GLU A 603 -24.14 13.71 10.17
C GLU A 603 -25.44 13.95 9.41
N THR A 604 -25.49 13.47 8.15
CA THR A 604 -26.62 13.68 7.24
C THR A 604 -27.89 12.90 7.61
N ASN A 605 -27.83 12.10 8.67
CA ASN A 605 -29.03 11.41 9.16
C ASN A 605 -30.04 12.37 9.80
N VAL A 606 -29.59 13.56 10.25
CA VAL A 606 -30.43 14.61 10.80
C VAL A 606 -30.06 15.96 10.20
N GLY A 607 -31.03 16.65 9.59
CA GLY A 607 -30.85 18.01 9.09
C GLY A 607 -30.02 18.13 7.81
N ALA A 608 -29.95 17.09 6.99
CA ALA A 608 -29.20 17.06 5.73
C ALA A 608 -27.71 17.45 5.93
N GLY A 609 -27.29 18.63 5.51
CA GLY A 609 -25.91 19.11 5.64
C GLY A 609 -25.66 19.98 6.88
N LEU A 610 -26.64 20.17 7.75
CA LEU A 610 -26.49 20.96 8.97
C LEU A 610 -25.55 20.25 9.96
N PRO A 611 -24.62 20.96 10.64
CA PRO A 611 -23.68 20.38 11.59
C PRO A 611 -24.32 20.18 12.96
N ILE A 612 -25.25 19.23 13.09
CA ILE A 612 -26.03 18.98 14.30
C ILE A 612 -25.37 17.92 15.17
N ILE A 613 -25.13 16.74 14.59
CA ILE A 613 -24.55 15.60 15.32
C ILE A 613 -23.12 15.91 15.77
N GLY A 614 -22.34 16.50 14.87
CA GLY A 614 -20.98 16.97 15.18
C GLY A 614 -20.96 17.96 16.35
N THR A 615 -21.86 18.95 16.33
CA THR A 615 -21.98 19.94 17.42
C THR A 615 -22.37 19.28 18.74
N ILE A 616 -23.32 18.37 18.76
CA ILE A 616 -23.71 17.63 19.98
C ILE A 616 -22.51 16.84 20.53
N ASN A 617 -21.78 16.13 19.65
CA ASN A 617 -20.59 15.39 20.05
C ASN A 617 -19.49 16.30 20.61
N ASP A 618 -19.24 17.45 20.01
CA ASP A 618 -18.23 18.42 20.48
C ASP A 618 -18.59 19.00 21.85
N LEU A 619 -19.87 19.33 22.08
CA LEU A 619 -20.37 19.78 23.39
C LEU A 619 -20.17 18.67 24.44
N CYS A 620 -20.63 17.46 24.18
CA CYS A 620 -20.51 16.34 25.10
C CYS A 620 -19.03 15.98 25.38
N ASN A 621 -18.19 15.91 24.34
CA ASN A 621 -16.77 15.61 24.48
C ASN A 621 -16.00 16.70 25.24
N SER A 622 -16.45 17.95 25.20
CA SER A 622 -15.88 19.05 25.98
C SER A 622 -16.42 19.13 27.43
N GLY A 623 -17.19 18.12 27.86
CA GLY A 623 -17.73 18.02 29.23
C GLY A 623 -19.01 18.80 29.45
N ASP A 624 -19.72 19.27 28.42
CA ASP A 624 -21.05 19.82 28.52
C ASP A 624 -22.10 18.72 28.53
N LYS A 625 -23.29 19.00 29.04
CA LYS A 625 -24.39 18.05 29.08
C LYS A 625 -25.61 18.63 28.38
N ILE A 626 -26.11 17.89 27.41
CA ILE A 626 -27.36 18.25 26.72
C ILE A 626 -28.51 17.93 27.65
N LEU A 627 -29.26 18.97 28.06
CA LEU A 627 -30.41 18.84 28.97
C LEU A 627 -31.70 18.64 28.18
N ARG A 628 -31.87 19.44 27.09
CA ARG A 628 -33.07 19.42 26.27
C ARG A 628 -32.72 19.67 24.79
N ILE A 629 -33.42 18.96 23.93
CA ILE A 629 -33.43 19.18 22.47
C ILE A 629 -34.86 19.50 22.05
N GLU A 630 -35.06 20.60 21.36
CA GLU A 630 -36.31 20.89 20.66
C GLU A 630 -36.03 21.13 19.19
N ALA A 631 -36.79 20.49 18.32
CA ALA A 631 -36.45 20.55 16.91
C ALA A 631 -37.65 20.40 15.97
N VAL A 632 -37.63 21.14 14.87
CA VAL A 632 -38.46 20.90 13.69
C VAL A 632 -37.60 20.19 12.65
N LEU A 633 -37.83 18.88 12.48
CA LEU A 633 -36.94 17.98 11.71
C LEU A 633 -37.56 17.45 10.40
N SER A 634 -38.79 17.82 10.09
CA SER A 634 -39.48 17.47 8.85
C SER A 634 -39.71 18.70 7.99
N GLY A 635 -39.02 18.76 6.83
CA GLY A 635 -39.27 19.80 5.85
C GLY A 635 -40.69 19.74 5.27
N THR A 636 -41.23 18.54 5.03
CA THR A 636 -42.61 18.30 4.56
C THR A 636 -43.62 18.87 5.53
N LEU A 637 -43.53 18.51 6.82
CA LEU A 637 -44.47 18.98 7.85
C LEU A 637 -44.33 20.48 8.07
N ASN A 638 -43.11 21.02 8.04
CA ASN A 638 -42.92 22.48 8.17
C ASN A 638 -43.53 23.22 6.97
N PHE A 639 -43.40 22.70 5.77
CA PHE A 639 -44.05 23.26 4.58
C PHE A 639 -45.58 23.25 4.71
N ILE A 640 -46.18 22.10 5.09
CA ILE A 640 -47.61 21.98 5.30
C ILE A 640 -48.15 23.02 6.28
N PHE A 641 -47.51 23.17 7.49
CA PHE A 641 -47.95 24.12 8.47
C PHE A 641 -47.58 25.59 8.21
N ASN A 642 -46.72 25.87 7.22
CA ASN A 642 -46.50 27.20 6.68
C ASN A 642 -47.49 27.59 5.55
N ALA A 643 -47.95 26.62 4.76
CA ALA A 643 -48.76 26.85 3.59
C ALA A 643 -50.27 26.86 3.90
N ILE A 644 -50.69 26.24 5.04
CA ILE A 644 -52.10 26.19 5.43
C ILE A 644 -52.65 27.61 5.67
N SER A 645 -53.71 27.98 5.03
CA SER A 645 -54.34 29.27 5.10
C SER A 645 -55.86 29.17 4.92
N ALA A 646 -56.58 30.30 4.95
CA ALA A 646 -58.00 30.33 4.71
C ALA A 646 -58.39 29.90 3.26
N GLU A 647 -57.48 30.14 2.30
CA GLU A 647 -57.61 29.81 0.90
C GLU A 647 -57.09 28.40 0.53
N VAL A 648 -56.15 27.86 1.34
CA VAL A 648 -55.51 26.56 1.13
C VAL A 648 -55.76 25.65 2.34
N PRO A 649 -56.77 24.80 2.30
CA PRO A 649 -57.10 23.89 3.39
C PRO A 649 -56.04 22.82 3.59
N PHE A 650 -56.09 22.13 4.76
CA PHE A 650 -55.07 21.16 5.15
C PHE A 650 -54.84 20.04 4.09
N SER A 651 -55.97 19.47 3.56
CA SER A 651 -55.88 18.42 2.56
C SER A 651 -55.21 18.87 1.25
N GLU A 652 -55.44 20.12 0.84
CA GLU A 652 -54.81 20.71 -0.32
C GLU A 652 -53.34 21.03 -0.06
N THR A 653 -53.01 21.46 1.13
CA THR A 653 -51.61 21.69 1.51
C THR A 653 -50.75 20.40 1.48
N VAL A 654 -51.36 19.28 1.90
CA VAL A 654 -50.70 17.95 1.76
C VAL A 654 -50.52 17.58 0.29
N ARG A 655 -51.47 17.91 -0.57
CA ARG A 655 -51.40 17.67 -2.02
C ARG A 655 -50.30 18.52 -2.66
N LEU A 656 -50.23 19.80 -2.34
CA LEU A 656 -49.20 20.72 -2.78
C LEU A 656 -47.79 20.26 -2.35
N ALA A 657 -47.68 19.76 -1.15
CA ALA A 657 -46.39 19.21 -0.65
C ALA A 657 -45.91 18.04 -1.53
N LYS A 658 -46.84 17.19 -1.98
CA LYS A 658 -46.51 16.09 -2.90
C LYS A 658 -46.17 16.60 -4.31
N GLU A 659 -46.96 17.50 -4.87
CA GLU A 659 -46.74 18.06 -6.20
C GLU A 659 -45.42 18.82 -6.31
N GLN A 660 -45.03 19.53 -5.27
CA GLN A 660 -43.77 20.27 -5.22
C GLN A 660 -42.58 19.41 -4.82
N GLY A 661 -42.80 18.11 -4.57
CA GLY A 661 -41.71 17.17 -4.25
C GLY A 661 -41.15 17.27 -2.83
N TYR A 662 -41.89 17.88 -1.91
CA TYR A 662 -41.54 17.91 -0.49
C TYR A 662 -41.97 16.66 0.27
N SER A 663 -42.96 15.92 -0.21
CA SER A 663 -43.50 14.71 0.41
C SER A 663 -43.08 13.45 -0.33
N GLU A 664 -42.99 12.36 0.42
CA GLU A 664 -42.85 11.01 -0.13
C GLU A 664 -44.04 10.68 -1.08
N PRO A 665 -43.91 9.71 -2.01
CA PRO A 665 -44.99 9.28 -2.89
C PRO A 665 -46.28 8.92 -2.14
N ASP A 666 -46.17 8.38 -0.94
CA ASP A 666 -47.25 8.18 0.03
C ASP A 666 -47.08 9.16 1.20
N PRO A 667 -47.86 10.26 1.26
CA PRO A 667 -47.74 11.27 2.32
C PRO A 667 -48.00 10.76 3.74
N ARG A 668 -48.66 9.60 3.89
CA ARG A 668 -48.88 8.97 5.18
C ARG A 668 -47.55 8.70 5.92
N ILE A 669 -46.49 8.43 5.18
CA ILE A 669 -45.14 8.21 5.74
C ILE A 669 -44.67 9.47 6.46
N ASP A 670 -44.83 10.65 5.84
CA ASP A 670 -44.47 11.94 6.44
C ASP A 670 -45.37 12.30 7.61
N LEU A 671 -46.71 12.17 7.39
CA LEU A 671 -47.72 12.52 8.40
C LEU A 671 -47.67 11.62 9.65
N SER A 672 -47.18 10.39 9.54
CA SER A 672 -46.95 9.47 10.67
C SER A 672 -45.82 9.92 11.60
N GLY A 673 -45.01 10.89 11.18
CA GLY A 673 -43.84 11.37 11.97
C GLY A 673 -42.71 10.35 12.12
N THR A 674 -42.73 9.22 11.42
CA THR A 674 -41.77 8.13 11.59
C THR A 674 -40.33 8.58 11.31
N ASP A 675 -40.08 9.42 10.31
CA ASP A 675 -38.74 9.96 10.04
C ASP A 675 -38.30 10.93 11.14
N VAL A 676 -39.21 11.71 11.70
CA VAL A 676 -38.94 12.61 12.84
C VAL A 676 -38.57 11.82 14.09
N VAL A 677 -39.29 10.72 14.38
CA VAL A 677 -38.97 9.80 15.48
C VAL A 677 -37.54 9.23 15.33
N ARG A 678 -37.18 8.72 14.17
CA ARG A 678 -35.82 8.20 13.89
C ARG A 678 -34.75 9.27 14.13
N LYS A 679 -34.97 10.48 13.64
CA LYS A 679 -34.05 11.61 13.83
C LYS A 679 -33.92 11.99 15.30
N LEU A 680 -35.03 12.06 16.04
CA LEU A 680 -35.01 12.36 17.47
C LEU A 680 -34.25 11.30 18.26
N VAL A 681 -34.46 10.01 17.96
CA VAL A 681 -33.73 8.91 18.60
C VAL A 681 -32.23 9.05 18.38
N ILE A 682 -31.80 9.37 17.15
CA ILE A 682 -30.40 9.59 16.82
C ILE A 682 -29.82 10.75 17.64
N LEU A 683 -30.52 11.90 17.72
CA LEU A 683 -30.06 13.06 18.50
C LEU A 683 -29.96 12.75 20.00
N ALA A 684 -30.96 12.08 20.56
CA ALA A 684 -30.98 11.69 21.96
C ALA A 684 -29.81 10.73 22.31
N ARG A 685 -29.53 9.79 21.45
CA ARG A 685 -28.39 8.86 21.63
C ARG A 685 -27.04 9.58 21.57
N GLU A 686 -26.85 10.48 20.61
CA GLU A 686 -25.63 11.28 20.49
C GLU A 686 -25.48 12.26 21.69
N ALA A 687 -26.59 12.69 22.31
CA ALA A 687 -26.62 13.46 23.58
C ALA A 687 -26.35 12.58 24.82
N GLY A 688 -26.13 11.28 24.68
CA GLY A 688 -25.76 10.34 25.73
C GLY A 688 -26.94 9.63 26.41
N TYR A 689 -28.15 9.72 25.85
CA TYR A 689 -29.33 9.07 26.43
C TYR A 689 -29.62 7.73 25.72
N ARG A 690 -30.00 6.72 26.53
CA ARG A 690 -30.45 5.43 25.98
C ARG A 690 -31.92 5.53 25.61
N VAL A 691 -32.21 5.57 24.32
CA VAL A 691 -33.57 5.74 23.79
C VAL A 691 -33.79 4.76 22.65
N GLU A 692 -34.95 4.09 22.62
CA GLU A 692 -35.43 3.28 21.51
C GLU A 692 -36.56 4.02 20.75
N GLN A 693 -36.91 3.57 19.55
CA GLN A 693 -37.98 4.19 18.77
C GLN A 693 -39.36 4.04 19.46
N GLU A 694 -39.51 2.95 20.18
CA GLU A 694 -40.71 2.60 20.98
C GLU A 694 -40.90 3.49 22.22
N ASP A 695 -39.81 4.11 22.70
CA ASP A 695 -39.86 5.03 23.86
C ASP A 695 -40.41 6.42 23.49
N VAL A 696 -40.51 6.71 22.19
CA VAL A 696 -40.99 8.03 21.73
C VAL A 696 -42.50 8.11 21.79
N GLU A 697 -43.00 8.97 22.68
CA GLU A 697 -44.42 9.29 22.73
C GLU A 697 -44.85 10.03 21.46
N LYS A 698 -45.79 9.47 20.72
CA LYS A 698 -46.30 10.06 19.48
C LYS A 698 -47.66 10.69 19.68
N HIS A 699 -47.71 12.00 19.61
CA HIS A 699 -48.94 12.76 19.58
C HIS A 699 -49.23 13.22 18.15
N LEU A 700 -49.83 12.32 17.38
CA LEU A 700 -50.15 12.59 15.98
C LEU A 700 -51.29 13.55 15.87
N PHE A 701 -51.25 14.40 14.86
CA PHE A 701 -52.31 15.39 14.55
C PHE A 701 -53.31 14.89 13.50
N VAL A 702 -53.02 13.78 12.87
CA VAL A 702 -53.94 13.03 11.96
C VAL A 702 -54.34 11.75 12.72
N PRO A 703 -55.64 11.43 12.86
CA PRO A 703 -56.09 10.22 13.53
C PRO A 703 -55.57 8.94 12.90
N GLU A 704 -55.33 7.89 13.72
CA GLU A 704 -54.74 6.63 13.25
C GLU A 704 -55.50 5.93 12.10
N GLU A 705 -56.82 6.11 12.03
CA GLU A 705 -57.71 5.56 11.02
C GLU A 705 -57.34 6.03 9.61
N TYR A 706 -56.76 7.21 9.42
CA TYR A 706 -56.35 7.76 8.14
C TYR A 706 -55.06 7.08 7.59
N PHE A 707 -54.32 6.38 8.41
CA PHE A 707 -53.12 5.64 7.96
C PHE A 707 -53.46 4.23 7.46
N GLN A 708 -54.75 3.80 7.60
CA GLN A 708 -55.19 2.46 7.17
C GLN A 708 -55.79 2.53 5.78
N GLY A 709 -55.94 1.36 5.10
CA GLY A 709 -56.53 1.24 3.76
C GLY A 709 -55.60 1.65 2.61
N SER A 710 -56.19 1.88 1.44
CA SER A 710 -55.45 2.26 0.24
C SER A 710 -55.06 3.75 0.23
N LEU A 711 -54.10 4.12 -0.62
CA LEU A 711 -53.73 5.53 -0.80
C LEU A 711 -54.90 6.35 -1.41
N GLU A 712 -55.76 5.71 -2.19
CA GLU A 712 -56.97 6.34 -2.72
C GLU A 712 -57.99 6.65 -1.61
N ASP A 713 -58.18 5.74 -0.67
CA ASP A 713 -59.04 5.97 0.52
C ASP A 713 -58.53 7.12 1.36
N PHE A 714 -57.21 7.18 1.53
CA PHE A 714 -56.56 8.29 2.25
C PHE A 714 -56.89 9.64 1.63
N TRP A 715 -56.69 9.80 0.30
CA TRP A 715 -56.98 11.05 -0.39
C TRP A 715 -58.45 11.41 -0.41
N LYS A 716 -59.34 10.43 -0.40
CA LYS A 716 -60.80 10.63 -0.33
C LYS A 716 -61.25 11.12 1.06
N ASN A 717 -60.64 10.60 2.10
CA ASN A 717 -61.06 10.89 3.48
C ASN A 717 -60.37 12.13 4.07
N LEU A 718 -59.16 12.49 3.62
CA LEU A 718 -58.35 13.59 4.15
C LEU A 718 -59.11 14.94 4.24
N PRO A 719 -59.97 15.34 3.27
CA PRO A 719 -60.73 16.59 3.37
C PRO A 719 -61.69 16.69 4.57
N ALA A 720 -62.05 15.59 5.20
CA ALA A 720 -62.88 15.59 6.38
C ALA A 720 -62.20 16.29 7.60
N LEU A 721 -60.89 16.42 7.58
CA LEU A 721 -60.07 17.12 8.61
C LEU A 721 -60.02 18.63 8.36
N ASP A 722 -60.36 19.14 7.20
CA ASP A 722 -60.14 20.53 6.82
C ASP A 722 -60.89 21.51 7.73
N ALA A 723 -62.13 21.20 8.10
CA ALA A 723 -62.95 22.07 8.99
C ALA A 723 -62.30 22.22 10.38
N ASP A 724 -61.79 21.13 10.95
CA ASP A 724 -61.12 21.13 12.28
C ASP A 724 -59.81 21.90 12.23
N PHE A 725 -59.00 21.68 11.20
CA PHE A 725 -57.76 22.41 11.02
C PHE A 725 -58.01 23.90 10.82
N GLU A 726 -59.04 24.31 10.06
CA GLU A 726 -59.35 25.72 9.83
C GLU A 726 -59.88 26.40 11.11
N ALA A 727 -60.70 25.73 11.87
CA ALA A 727 -61.17 26.26 13.16
C ALA A 727 -59.99 26.55 14.12
N ARG A 728 -59.11 25.58 14.30
CA ARG A 728 -57.91 25.72 15.14
C ARG A 728 -56.92 26.75 14.57
N ARG A 729 -56.77 26.86 13.28
CA ARG A 729 -55.91 27.86 12.63
C ARG A 729 -56.39 29.28 12.94
N LYS A 730 -57.70 29.53 12.88
CA LYS A 730 -58.29 30.84 13.22
C LYS A 730 -58.06 31.21 14.68
N GLU A 731 -58.20 30.25 15.59
CA GLU A 731 -57.87 30.47 17.01
C GLU A 731 -56.42 30.92 17.23
N LEU A 732 -55.49 30.17 16.60
CA LEU A 732 -54.07 30.49 16.71
C LEU A 732 -53.69 31.81 16.07
N GLU A 733 -54.30 32.17 14.94
CA GLU A 733 -54.09 33.44 14.28
C GLU A 733 -54.56 34.62 15.16
N ALA A 734 -55.70 34.47 15.82
CA ALA A 734 -56.24 35.44 16.73
C ALA A 734 -55.31 35.63 17.98
N GLU A 735 -54.64 34.57 18.42
CA GLU A 735 -53.67 34.60 19.49
C GLU A 735 -52.24 35.00 19.04
N GLY A 736 -51.99 35.18 17.78
CA GLY A 736 -50.68 35.42 17.19
C GLY A 736 -49.72 34.26 17.31
N LYS A 737 -50.22 33.02 17.30
CA LYS A 737 -49.48 31.76 17.38
C LYS A 737 -49.46 30.99 16.04
N ARG A 738 -48.54 30.03 15.94
CA ARG A 738 -48.41 29.14 14.78
C ARG A 738 -48.19 27.69 15.20
N TRP A 739 -48.54 26.77 14.33
CA TRP A 739 -48.24 25.36 14.50
C TRP A 739 -46.82 25.02 14.08
N ARG A 740 -46.21 24.11 14.85
CA ARG A 740 -45.00 23.41 14.45
C ARG A 740 -45.06 21.96 14.92
N PHE A 741 -44.64 21.01 14.06
CA PHE A 741 -44.46 19.63 14.48
C PHE A 741 -43.07 19.50 15.11
N VAL A 742 -43.04 19.39 16.43
CA VAL A 742 -41.84 19.49 17.24
C VAL A 742 -41.45 18.14 17.81
N ALA A 743 -40.20 17.78 17.60
CA ALA A 743 -39.52 16.70 18.32
C ALA A 743 -38.86 17.25 19.58
N THR A 744 -39.09 16.62 20.72
CA THR A 744 -38.58 17.08 22.02
C THR A 744 -37.91 15.93 22.75
N MET A 745 -36.69 16.16 23.24
CA MET A 745 -36.02 15.35 24.25
C MET A 745 -35.78 16.23 25.48
N ASP A 746 -36.22 15.81 26.66
CA ASP A 746 -36.04 16.53 27.93
C ASP A 746 -35.63 15.54 29.02
N GLY A 747 -34.38 15.62 29.47
CA GLY A 747 -33.83 14.70 30.46
C GLY A 747 -33.93 13.21 30.10
N GLY A 748 -33.94 12.87 28.79
CA GLY A 748 -34.09 11.51 28.27
C GLY A 748 -35.52 11.11 27.94
N LYS A 749 -36.53 11.88 28.29
CA LYS A 749 -37.91 11.68 27.83
C LYS A 749 -38.04 12.23 26.41
N VAL A 750 -38.64 11.47 25.55
CA VAL A 750 -38.75 11.80 24.12
C VAL A 750 -40.19 11.81 23.65
N ASN A 751 -40.58 12.86 22.94
CA ASN A 751 -41.90 12.93 22.32
C ASN A 751 -41.88 13.71 21.00
N VAL A 752 -42.86 13.42 20.17
CA VAL A 752 -43.15 14.19 18.92
C VAL A 752 -44.60 14.65 18.96
N ALA A 753 -44.84 15.93 18.75
CA ALA A 753 -46.17 16.50 18.85
C ALA A 753 -46.35 17.75 17.97
N LEU A 754 -47.59 18.01 17.54
CA LEU A 754 -47.96 19.30 16.96
C LEU A 754 -48.10 20.30 18.12
N LYS A 755 -47.19 21.28 18.19
CA LYS A 755 -47.17 22.32 19.26
C LYS A 755 -47.51 23.68 18.66
N THR A 756 -48.07 24.54 19.53
CA THR A 756 -48.27 25.96 19.23
C THR A 756 -47.10 26.78 19.76
N VAL A 757 -46.61 27.68 18.92
CA VAL A 757 -45.50 28.58 19.25
C VAL A 757 -45.94 30.04 19.08
N ASP A 758 -45.53 30.91 20.03
CA ASP A 758 -45.78 32.35 19.97
C ASP A 758 -44.67 33.10 19.23
N ARG A 759 -44.84 34.41 19.04
CA ARG A 759 -43.93 35.27 18.28
C ARG A 759 -42.52 35.35 18.84
N ASN A 760 -42.30 35.04 20.10
CA ASN A 760 -40.98 35.08 20.74
C ASN A 760 -40.25 33.77 20.62
N HIS A 761 -40.93 32.69 20.21
CA HIS A 761 -40.31 31.38 20.07
C HIS A 761 -39.50 31.33 18.78
N PRO A 762 -38.25 30.78 18.78
CA PRO A 762 -37.42 30.67 17.60
C PRO A 762 -38.05 29.95 16.38
N PHE A 763 -39.02 29.07 16.64
CA PHE A 763 -39.71 28.32 15.59
C PHE A 763 -40.81 29.12 14.86
N TYR A 764 -41.22 30.28 15.38
CA TYR A 764 -42.33 31.04 14.84
C TYR A 764 -42.10 31.50 13.40
N ASN A 765 -40.89 32.00 13.12
CA ASN A 765 -40.49 32.53 11.81
C ASN A 765 -39.78 31.48 10.95
N LEU A 766 -39.91 30.18 11.26
CA LEU A 766 -39.30 29.14 10.45
C LEU A 766 -40.07 28.97 9.13
N GLU A 767 -39.50 29.45 8.03
CA GLU A 767 -40.12 29.47 6.71
C GLU A 767 -39.81 28.21 5.88
N GLY A 768 -40.69 27.95 4.87
CA GLY A 768 -40.55 26.94 3.86
C GLY A 768 -40.42 25.54 4.43
N SER A 769 -39.42 24.79 3.94
CA SER A 769 -39.10 23.41 4.36
C SER A 769 -37.84 23.35 5.27
N ASN A 770 -37.44 24.48 5.89
CA ASN A 770 -36.26 24.53 6.75
C ASN A 770 -36.40 23.71 8.03
N ASN A 771 -35.30 23.21 8.52
CA ASN A 771 -35.19 22.58 9.84
C ASN A 771 -34.54 23.54 10.84
N ILE A 772 -34.89 23.38 12.11
CA ILE A 772 -34.27 24.10 13.22
C ILE A 772 -34.11 23.17 14.41
N VAL A 773 -32.98 23.26 15.08
CA VAL A 773 -32.70 22.53 16.32
C VAL A 773 -32.24 23.52 17.39
N LEU A 774 -32.86 23.45 18.59
CA LEU A 774 -32.46 24.16 19.78
C LEU A 774 -31.81 23.16 20.74
N LEU A 775 -30.60 23.44 21.17
CA LEU A 775 -29.86 22.67 22.15
C LEU A 775 -29.76 23.46 23.47
N THR A 776 -30.47 23.04 24.52
CA THR A 776 -30.31 23.54 25.86
C THR A 776 -29.30 22.64 26.58
N THR A 777 -28.19 23.22 27.02
CA THR A 777 -27.14 22.50 27.74
C THR A 777 -26.88 23.06 29.11
N GLU A 778 -25.99 22.49 29.90
CA GLU A 778 -25.58 23.09 31.18
C GLU A 778 -24.93 24.46 30.98
N ARG A 779 -24.18 24.66 29.89
CA ARG A 779 -23.52 25.94 29.52
C ARG A 779 -24.46 26.91 28.83
N TYR A 780 -25.36 26.44 27.97
CA TYR A 780 -26.32 27.24 27.19
C TYR A 780 -27.73 27.03 27.71
N LYS A 781 -27.97 27.33 29.02
CA LYS A 781 -29.23 27.08 29.70
C LYS A 781 -30.24 28.20 29.47
N GLU A 782 -29.79 29.45 29.60
CA GLU A 782 -30.65 30.63 29.42
C GLU A 782 -30.86 30.99 27.96
N TYR A 783 -29.82 30.81 27.16
CA TYR A 783 -29.81 31.07 25.71
C TYR A 783 -29.44 29.77 24.97
N PRO A 784 -30.42 28.94 24.61
CA PRO A 784 -30.18 27.71 23.90
C PRO A 784 -29.44 27.95 22.57
N MET A 785 -28.50 27.08 22.25
CA MET A 785 -27.83 27.11 20.95
C MET A 785 -28.82 26.78 19.83
N GLN A 786 -28.80 27.54 18.74
CA GLN A 786 -29.71 27.38 17.64
C GLN A 786 -28.94 27.00 16.35
N ILE A 787 -29.38 25.92 15.65
CA ILE A 787 -28.89 25.53 14.35
C ILE A 787 -30.09 25.49 13.40
N GLN A 788 -30.05 26.30 12.32
CA GLN A 788 -31.13 26.43 11.37
C GLN A 788 -30.65 26.43 9.92
N GLY A 789 -31.41 25.82 9.00
CA GLY A 789 -31.14 25.84 7.57
C GLY A 789 -31.90 24.78 6.79
N TYR A 790 -31.50 24.51 5.58
CA TYR A 790 -32.15 23.49 4.74
C TYR A 790 -32.01 22.10 5.36
N GLY A 791 -33.15 21.48 5.66
CA GLY A 791 -33.23 20.14 6.27
C GLY A 791 -33.32 18.99 5.27
N ALA A 792 -33.35 19.30 3.98
CA ALA A 792 -33.44 18.34 2.87
C ALA A 792 -32.82 18.93 1.60
N GLY A 793 -32.57 18.07 0.63
CA GLY A 793 -32.04 18.44 -0.68
C GLY A 793 -30.81 17.61 -1.05
N ALA A 794 -30.79 17.10 -2.27
CA ALA A 794 -29.73 16.19 -2.75
C ALA A 794 -28.33 16.80 -2.65
N SER A 795 -28.19 18.04 -3.09
CA SER A 795 -26.89 18.74 -3.09
C SER A 795 -26.39 19.04 -1.68
N VAL A 796 -27.31 19.46 -0.78
CA VAL A 796 -26.99 19.77 0.62
C VAL A 796 -26.64 18.50 1.39
N THR A 797 -27.39 17.40 1.18
CA THR A 797 -27.08 16.11 1.80
C THR A 797 -25.75 15.55 1.28
N ALA A 798 -25.49 15.64 -0.03
CA ALA A 798 -24.22 15.25 -0.61
C ALA A 798 -23.03 16.06 -0.01
N ALA A 799 -23.22 17.37 0.20
CA ALA A 799 -22.22 18.22 0.85
C ALA A 799 -21.97 17.81 2.31
N GLY A 800 -23.00 17.39 3.03
CA GLY A 800 -22.85 16.86 4.39
C GLY A 800 -22.10 15.52 4.43
N VAL A 801 -22.35 14.63 3.47
CA VAL A 801 -21.56 13.40 3.28
C VAL A 801 -20.10 13.74 2.94
N PHE A 802 -19.89 14.72 2.06
CA PHE A 802 -18.57 15.21 1.71
C PHE A 802 -17.83 15.79 2.93
N ALA A 803 -18.51 16.59 3.77
CA ALA A 803 -17.94 17.10 5.02
C ALA A 803 -17.50 15.95 5.97
N ASN A 804 -18.28 14.87 6.04
CA ASN A 804 -17.90 13.69 6.79
C ASN A 804 -16.63 13.00 6.22
N ILE A 805 -16.46 12.98 4.88
CA ILE A 805 -15.22 12.51 4.24
C ILE A 805 -14.05 13.38 4.66
N MET A 806 -14.22 14.71 4.63
CA MET A 806 -13.19 15.65 5.04
C MET A 806 -12.83 15.49 6.53
N SER A 807 -13.80 15.26 7.41
CA SER A 807 -13.56 15.01 8.83
C SER A 807 -12.73 13.74 9.08
N ILE A 808 -12.84 12.71 8.23
CA ILE A 808 -11.98 11.51 8.29
C ILE A 808 -10.56 11.85 7.83
N ALA A 809 -10.44 12.74 6.87
CA ALA A 809 -9.14 13.24 6.43
C ALA A 809 -8.42 14.09 7.50
N ASN A 810 -9.10 14.52 8.59
CA ASN A 810 -8.60 15.49 9.58
C ASN A 810 -8.17 16.82 8.91
N ILE A 811 -9.00 17.33 8.04
CA ILE A 811 -8.83 18.62 7.39
C ILE A 811 -9.99 19.52 7.81
#